data_61dad2222db78848451d6d946ee5dfd3
#
_entry.id   61dad2222db78848451d6d946ee5dfd3
#
_cell.length_a   1.000
_cell.length_b   1.000
_cell.length_c   1.000
_cell.angle_alpha   90.00
_cell.angle_beta   90.00
_cell.angle_gamma   90.00
#
_symmetry.space_group_name_H-M   'P 1'
#
loop_
_entity.id
_entity.type
_entity.pdbx_description
1 polymer ?
#
loop_
_entity_poly.entity_id
_entity_poly.type
_entity_poly.pdbx_seq_one_letter_code
_entity_poly.pdbx_strand_id
1 'polypeptide(L)'
;MGWALARAEDHQRKSWVKRFDPRFWTIDFARPMMASVVTTAPDALRIEAVFYNRGDLAGLIWEAEDRWDHVLLAYETKRDFRHSQLRFRWRSGGLKPLDALHGPTLTIEGRDAGGSPRAWYVRLWNYAVGTAEDAAVTIDFDALDGGFLLPGEADPVWAGDIDRMFISLVPPTYEEGVSGVLPAAAEGWAELTDIACLGSGSVLAIGDAVLPEQGLGICNGYDDSYHLTPARLVRQIVQLGYRGDVVHYVGMSHYMRLAAAGGGHAVSVAGGAINAPTAAWHRAWAAACRDAGLGLIWSLSYELFDAYCPAGWKQRAADGSPALTGWVPPSTLLSPANGEAMGYLQLVARAFVAIAREAAMPIRFQVGEPWWWIAGGGRICAYDAATTLALGGASVAIADVTAPLDAAQTAMLDALGALLADSTAALVAAARDEAGAAGMQSLCLVYLPTVLDARAHEVRRANVPVGWAAPAFDVLQLEDYDWVTEGRGAETAPARTLMAARLNYPVADQHYFSGFVLLAEQRAQWAAIADAADAARRDGVARTFIWALPQVARDGFVIHDGEEEEVQAFDAVDFPIAIGREAMVATEFSTQVIASPSGHEQRASEWAEARMRYDAGPGVRSEADVRALAAFFRARRGAARGFRFRDPLDHGSAAAGGAPGPLDQWLGTGDGTRRQFALVKHYGGGDAVQRRAIRLPVPGSVRASIDGVETAAFVVTGEGELLFDTPPPGGAAVRAGYMFDVPVRFAEDRLEVSCATFLAGEIASVPLVEVRAPW
;
A
#
# COMPACT_ATOMS: atom_id res chain seq x y z
N MET A 1 6.47 -8.11 9.92
CA MET A 1 6.90 -6.81 9.31
C MET A 1 6.58 -5.67 10.25
N GLY A 2 7.47 -4.66 10.35
CA GLY A 2 7.18 -3.39 11.02
C GLY A 2 6.62 -2.38 10.02
N TRP A 3 5.78 -1.45 10.49
CA TRP A 3 5.25 -0.37 9.69
C TRP A 3 5.13 0.91 10.52
N ALA A 4 5.08 2.07 9.87
CA ALA A 4 4.86 3.36 10.50
C ALA A 4 4.20 4.35 9.53
N LEU A 5 3.62 5.42 10.06
CA LEU A 5 3.25 6.61 9.30
C LEU A 5 4.29 7.69 9.59
N ALA A 6 5.17 7.94 8.65
CA ALA A 6 6.21 8.96 8.76
C ALA A 6 5.60 10.37 8.78
N ARG A 7 6.29 11.29 9.45
CA ARG A 7 5.91 12.70 9.59
C ARG A 7 7.00 13.60 9.01
N ALA A 8 6.67 14.85 8.80
CA ALA A 8 7.63 15.84 8.29
C ALA A 8 8.87 15.99 9.18
N GLU A 9 8.73 15.78 10.49
CA GLU A 9 9.84 15.83 11.45
C GLU A 9 10.86 14.70 11.26
N ASP A 10 10.43 13.58 10.66
CA ASP A 10 11.28 12.40 10.42
C ASP A 10 12.19 12.59 9.20
N HIS A 11 12.04 13.69 8.48
CA HIS A 11 12.76 14.00 7.25
C HIS A 11 14.28 14.16 7.48
N GLN A 12 15.07 13.39 6.74
CA GLN A 12 16.54 13.45 6.78
C GLN A 12 17.08 14.34 5.65
N ARG A 13 17.60 15.51 5.99
CA ARG A 13 18.13 16.47 5.01
C ARG A 13 19.62 16.23 4.73
N LYS A 14 19.94 15.17 3.99
CA LYS A 14 21.34 14.80 3.68
C LYS A 14 21.65 14.77 2.19
N SER A 15 20.66 14.69 1.33
CA SER A 15 20.84 14.67 -0.13
C SER A 15 20.69 16.07 -0.72
N TRP A 16 21.16 16.25 -1.96
CA TRP A 16 21.15 17.50 -2.67
C TRP A 16 20.42 17.37 -3.99
N VAL A 17 19.59 18.33 -4.33
CA VAL A 17 18.94 18.47 -5.62
C VAL A 17 19.19 19.86 -6.18
N LYS A 18 19.32 19.94 -7.49
CA LYS A 18 19.35 21.26 -8.17
C LYS A 18 17.93 21.83 -8.18
N ARG A 19 17.79 23.12 -7.89
CA ARG A 19 16.57 23.84 -8.20
C ARG A 19 16.28 23.67 -9.70
N PHE A 20 15.03 23.42 -10.07
CA PHE A 20 14.59 23.05 -11.42
C PHE A 20 15.11 21.70 -11.93
N ASP A 21 15.41 20.77 -11.03
CA ASP A 21 15.78 19.40 -11.40
C ASP A 21 14.70 18.76 -12.28
N PRO A 22 15.09 18.19 -13.45
CA PRO A 22 14.14 17.63 -14.42
C PRO A 22 13.18 16.55 -13.87
N ARG A 23 13.54 15.89 -12.78
CA ARG A 23 12.71 14.85 -12.17
C ARG A 23 11.45 15.40 -11.52
N PHE A 24 11.48 16.64 -11.01
CA PHE A 24 10.45 17.19 -10.13
C PHE A 24 9.47 18.12 -10.85
N TRP A 25 9.61 18.35 -12.14
CA TRP A 25 8.60 19.01 -12.92
C TRP A 25 7.37 18.13 -13.07
N THR A 26 6.21 18.75 -13.13
CA THR A 26 4.91 18.08 -13.32
C THR A 26 4.21 18.67 -14.53
N ILE A 27 3.19 17.96 -15.04
CA ILE A 27 2.37 18.41 -16.16
C ILE A 27 0.90 18.43 -15.74
N ASP A 28 0.17 19.48 -16.11
CA ASP A 28 -1.27 19.58 -15.90
C ASP A 28 -1.97 20.00 -17.21
N PHE A 29 -3.17 19.47 -17.41
CA PHE A 29 -3.98 19.75 -18.60
C PHE A 29 -5.43 19.35 -18.40
N ALA A 30 -6.33 19.96 -19.19
CA ALA A 30 -7.74 19.61 -19.21
C ALA A 30 -8.05 18.56 -20.27
N ARG A 31 -8.83 17.52 -19.92
CA ARG A 31 -9.36 16.60 -20.93
C ARG A 31 -10.21 17.34 -21.99
N PRO A 32 -10.22 16.89 -23.22
CA PRO A 32 -9.73 15.61 -23.75
C PRO A 32 -8.25 15.57 -24.12
N MET A 33 -7.52 16.69 -24.09
CA MET A 33 -6.11 16.67 -24.43
C MET A 33 -5.31 15.76 -23.48
N MET A 34 -4.12 15.41 -23.95
CA MET A 34 -3.14 14.64 -23.19
C MET A 34 -1.76 15.27 -23.32
N ALA A 35 -1.01 15.26 -22.23
CA ALA A 35 0.41 15.58 -22.21
C ALA A 35 1.16 14.70 -21.23
N SER A 36 2.46 14.57 -21.43
CA SER A 36 3.37 13.88 -20.52
C SER A 36 4.67 14.64 -20.38
N VAL A 37 5.36 14.45 -19.24
CA VAL A 37 6.71 14.94 -19.00
C VAL A 37 7.60 13.78 -18.60
N VAL A 38 8.77 13.68 -19.23
CA VAL A 38 9.78 12.66 -18.95
C VAL A 38 11.15 13.29 -18.75
N THR A 39 11.91 12.79 -17.79
CA THR A 39 13.32 13.16 -17.60
C THR A 39 14.16 12.41 -18.62
N THR A 40 14.91 13.12 -19.48
CA THR A 40 15.74 12.53 -20.53
C THR A 40 17.23 12.54 -20.20
N ALA A 41 17.66 13.45 -19.30
CA ALA A 41 19.01 13.54 -18.77
C ALA A 41 18.99 14.24 -17.40
N PRO A 42 20.09 14.25 -16.61
CA PRO A 42 20.15 14.94 -15.32
C PRO A 42 19.87 16.44 -15.38
N ASP A 43 19.91 17.04 -16.57
CA ASP A 43 19.65 18.44 -16.85
C ASP A 43 18.70 18.64 -18.05
N ALA A 44 17.89 17.62 -18.38
CA ALA A 44 16.99 17.68 -19.52
C ALA A 44 15.67 16.96 -19.25
N LEU A 45 14.61 17.50 -19.83
CA LEU A 45 13.28 16.90 -19.86
C LEU A 45 12.64 17.07 -21.24
N ARG A 46 11.67 16.20 -21.54
CA ARG A 46 10.87 16.25 -22.75
C ARG A 46 9.39 16.18 -22.42
N ILE A 47 8.60 16.96 -23.13
CA ILE A 47 7.15 16.99 -23.07
C ILE A 47 6.61 16.52 -24.41
N GLU A 48 5.61 15.63 -24.37
CA GLU A 48 4.77 15.30 -25.52
C GLU A 48 3.35 15.76 -25.22
N ALA A 49 2.62 16.25 -26.22
CA ALA A 49 1.24 16.68 -26.09
C ALA A 49 0.42 16.27 -27.30
N VAL A 50 -0.86 15.98 -27.10
CA VAL A 50 -1.86 15.83 -28.14
C VAL A 50 -3.07 16.70 -27.81
N PHE A 51 -3.41 17.57 -28.74
CA PHE A 51 -4.50 18.54 -28.63
C PHE A 51 -5.68 18.10 -29.51
N TYR A 52 -6.88 18.26 -28.97
CA TYR A 52 -8.13 17.92 -29.64
C TYR A 52 -9.02 19.14 -29.85
N ASN A 53 -8.79 20.22 -29.09
CA ASN A 53 -9.54 21.48 -29.21
C ASN A 53 -8.59 22.64 -29.45
N ARG A 54 -9.12 23.73 -30.04
CA ARG A 54 -8.36 24.96 -30.29
C ARG A 54 -7.88 25.64 -29.01
N GLY A 55 -8.65 25.54 -27.94
CA GLY A 55 -8.35 26.15 -26.65
C GLY A 55 -7.57 25.23 -25.69
N ASP A 56 -7.10 24.04 -26.13
CA ASP A 56 -6.34 23.13 -25.29
C ASP A 56 -5.03 23.78 -24.85
N LEU A 57 -4.69 23.60 -23.56
CA LEU A 57 -3.48 24.10 -22.94
C LEU A 57 -2.95 23.07 -21.93
N ALA A 58 -1.66 22.75 -22.04
CA ALA A 58 -0.93 22.05 -20.98
C ALA A 58 0.02 23.01 -20.28
N GLY A 59 0.18 22.84 -18.96
CA GLY A 59 1.15 23.57 -18.13
C GLY A 59 2.29 22.65 -17.67
N LEU A 60 3.54 22.93 -18.07
CA LEU A 60 4.73 22.34 -17.47
C LEU A 60 5.06 23.10 -16.19
N ILE A 61 4.97 22.46 -15.01
CA ILE A 61 4.92 23.13 -13.72
C ILE A 61 6.16 22.82 -12.89
N TRP A 62 6.71 23.86 -12.26
CA TRP A 62 7.66 23.79 -11.17
C TRP A 62 7.04 24.40 -9.90
N GLU A 63 7.02 23.64 -8.80
CA GLU A 63 6.49 24.10 -7.53
C GLU A 63 7.63 24.37 -6.52
N ALA A 64 7.50 25.41 -5.68
CA ALA A 64 8.50 25.71 -4.65
C ALA A 64 8.42 24.73 -3.47
N GLU A 65 7.26 24.16 -3.22
CA GLU A 65 7.00 23.17 -2.19
C GLU A 65 6.43 21.91 -2.83
N ASP A 66 7.02 20.76 -2.48
CA ASP A 66 6.56 19.46 -2.96
C ASP A 66 5.30 19.00 -2.20
N ARG A 67 4.32 18.51 -2.94
CA ARG A 67 3.08 17.95 -2.42
C ARG A 67 2.76 16.55 -2.95
N TRP A 68 3.66 15.98 -3.74
CA TRP A 68 3.44 14.74 -4.46
C TRP A 68 4.25 13.56 -3.93
N ASP A 69 5.46 13.85 -3.43
CA ASP A 69 6.33 12.81 -2.94
C ASP A 69 5.95 12.42 -1.51
N HIS A 70 6.37 11.23 -1.14
CA HIS A 70 6.30 10.77 0.24
C HIS A 70 6.98 11.76 1.18
N VAL A 71 6.43 11.98 2.37
CA VAL A 71 6.87 13.01 3.32
C VAL A 71 8.37 12.94 3.66
N LEU A 72 8.96 11.73 3.66
CA LEU A 72 10.40 11.55 3.86
C LEU A 72 11.26 12.01 2.68
N LEU A 73 10.67 12.16 1.49
CA LEU A 73 11.35 12.44 0.23
C LEU A 73 10.96 13.79 -0.36
N ALA A 74 9.95 14.44 0.20
CA ALA A 74 9.45 15.72 -0.25
C ALA A 74 10.51 16.83 -0.11
N TYR A 75 10.45 17.79 -1.01
CA TYR A 75 11.37 18.93 -1.03
C TYR A 75 10.66 20.26 -0.72
N GLU A 76 11.44 21.22 -0.24
CA GLU A 76 11.06 22.62 -0.14
C GLU A 76 12.23 23.47 -0.64
N THR A 77 12.02 24.26 -1.71
CA THR A 77 13.08 25.02 -2.35
C THR A 77 13.19 26.46 -1.84
N LYS A 78 12.47 26.86 -0.81
CA LYS A 78 12.22 28.25 -0.46
C LYS A 78 11.53 29.00 -1.60
N ARG A 79 10.70 29.95 -1.27
CA ARG A 79 9.88 30.72 -2.21
C ARG A 79 10.59 31.97 -2.73
N ASP A 80 11.78 32.27 -2.19
CA ASP A 80 12.61 33.38 -2.60
C ASP A 80 13.57 32.98 -3.75
N PHE A 81 13.30 33.48 -4.94
CA PHE A 81 14.08 33.24 -6.14
C PHE A 81 15.00 34.42 -6.51
N ARG A 82 15.03 35.50 -5.70
CA ARG A 82 15.94 36.63 -5.94
C ARG A 82 17.40 36.16 -5.95
N HIS A 83 18.22 36.86 -6.72
CA HIS A 83 19.63 36.57 -6.93
C HIS A 83 19.89 35.19 -7.52
N SER A 84 18.91 34.70 -8.32
CA SER A 84 19.06 33.45 -9.07
C SER A 84 18.66 33.62 -10.53
N GLN A 85 19.17 32.72 -11.35
CA GLN A 85 18.95 32.74 -12.78
C GLN A 85 18.67 31.30 -13.26
N LEU A 86 17.54 31.09 -13.97
CA LEU A 86 17.22 29.86 -14.66
C LEU A 86 17.67 29.97 -16.11
N ARG A 87 18.43 28.98 -16.61
CA ARG A 87 18.82 28.83 -18.01
C ARG A 87 18.43 27.47 -18.56
N PHE A 88 18.01 27.45 -19.79
CA PHE A 88 17.78 26.21 -20.56
C PHE A 88 17.79 26.49 -22.06
N ARG A 89 18.01 25.45 -22.86
CA ARG A 89 17.75 25.46 -24.27
C ARG A 89 16.35 24.90 -24.51
N TRP A 90 15.55 25.68 -25.18
CA TRP A 90 14.21 25.31 -25.65
C TRP A 90 14.31 24.77 -27.08
N ARG A 91 13.67 23.60 -27.32
CA ARG A 91 13.41 23.07 -28.67
C ARG A 91 11.97 22.59 -28.71
N SER A 92 11.27 22.81 -29.79
CA SER A 92 9.86 22.42 -29.94
C SER A 92 9.48 22.12 -31.38
N GLY A 93 8.39 21.38 -31.53
CA GLY A 93 7.75 21.13 -32.80
C GLY A 93 6.26 20.82 -32.59
N GLY A 94 5.42 21.24 -33.55
CA GLY A 94 3.97 21.03 -33.46
C GLY A 94 3.25 21.85 -32.39
N LEU A 95 3.94 22.77 -31.73
CA LEU A 95 3.39 23.73 -30.76
C LEU A 95 3.30 25.12 -31.41
N LYS A 96 2.54 26.02 -30.80
CA LYS A 96 2.61 27.44 -31.12
C LYS A 96 4.03 27.93 -30.88
N PRO A 97 4.70 28.59 -31.83
CA PRO A 97 6.13 28.92 -31.70
C PRO A 97 6.39 30.03 -30.70
N LEU A 98 7.63 30.11 -30.15
CA LEU A 98 8.03 31.07 -29.10
C LEU A 98 7.77 32.52 -29.49
N ASP A 99 7.99 32.88 -30.74
CA ASP A 99 7.85 34.26 -31.24
C ASP A 99 6.40 34.68 -31.51
N ALA A 100 5.46 33.72 -31.51
CA ALA A 100 4.05 34.02 -31.64
C ALA A 100 3.46 34.74 -30.44
N LEU A 101 2.48 35.60 -30.64
CA LEU A 101 1.68 36.12 -29.53
C LEU A 101 0.90 34.96 -28.92
N HIS A 102 0.87 34.87 -27.59
CA HIS A 102 0.37 33.70 -26.84
C HIS A 102 1.05 32.37 -27.18
N GLY A 103 2.32 32.42 -27.64
CA GLY A 103 3.22 31.26 -27.62
C GLY A 103 3.59 30.84 -26.19
N PRO A 104 4.60 29.96 -26.02
CA PRO A 104 5.01 29.50 -24.68
C PRO A 104 5.26 30.66 -23.72
N THR A 105 4.47 30.68 -22.65
CA THR A 105 4.44 31.75 -21.65
C THR A 105 4.76 31.15 -20.28
N LEU A 106 5.71 31.76 -19.57
CA LEU A 106 6.00 31.41 -18.18
C LEU A 106 5.06 32.21 -17.28
N THR A 107 4.06 31.56 -16.71
CA THR A 107 3.23 32.13 -15.65
C THR A 107 3.89 31.91 -14.31
N ILE A 108 4.04 32.98 -13.53
CA ILE A 108 4.62 32.95 -12.18
C ILE A 108 3.52 33.32 -11.22
N GLU A 109 3.25 32.45 -10.27
CA GLU A 109 2.24 32.65 -9.21
C GLU A 109 2.93 32.76 -7.85
N GLY A 110 2.54 33.74 -7.05
CA GLY A 110 3.10 34.00 -5.74
C GLY A 110 2.48 35.20 -5.08
N ARG A 111 3.28 35.99 -4.37
CA ARG A 111 2.84 37.24 -3.72
C ARG A 111 3.72 38.38 -4.17
N ASP A 112 3.14 39.58 -4.23
CA ASP A 112 3.90 40.79 -4.44
C ASP A 112 4.70 41.21 -3.17
N ALA A 113 5.46 42.29 -3.27
CA ALA A 113 6.24 42.81 -2.15
C ALA A 113 5.40 43.24 -0.93
N GLY A 114 4.10 43.44 -1.10
CA GLY A 114 3.13 43.71 -0.04
C GLY A 114 2.47 42.45 0.55
N GLY A 115 2.80 41.25 0.04
CA GLY A 115 2.25 39.97 0.49
C GLY A 115 0.88 39.60 -0.14
N SER A 116 0.42 40.35 -1.14
CA SER A 116 -0.85 40.04 -1.83
C SER A 116 -0.67 39.02 -2.94
N PRO A 117 -1.57 38.01 -3.07
CA PRO A 117 -1.50 37.04 -4.15
C PRO A 117 -1.47 37.69 -5.53
N ARG A 118 -0.61 37.22 -6.39
CA ARG A 118 -0.43 37.75 -7.74
C ARG A 118 0.05 36.70 -8.73
N ALA A 119 -0.29 36.87 -10.02
CA ALA A 119 0.26 36.15 -11.14
C ALA A 119 0.89 37.13 -12.15
N TRP A 120 2.04 36.75 -12.70
CA TRP A 120 2.72 37.46 -13.76
C TRP A 120 2.84 36.56 -14.98
N TYR A 121 2.66 37.14 -16.17
CA TYR A 121 2.72 36.42 -17.46
C TYR A 121 3.96 36.86 -18.22
N VAL A 122 4.97 36.02 -18.26
CA VAL A 122 6.26 36.29 -18.88
C VAL A 122 6.33 35.57 -20.23
N ARG A 123 6.32 36.32 -21.33
CA ARG A 123 6.53 35.74 -22.65
C ARG A 123 7.98 35.26 -22.80
N LEU A 124 8.20 33.96 -22.97
CA LEU A 124 9.55 33.39 -23.01
C LEU A 124 10.42 33.97 -24.16
N TRP A 125 9.77 34.35 -25.28
CA TRP A 125 10.47 34.97 -26.41
C TRP A 125 11.22 36.25 -26.04
N ASN A 126 10.74 37.03 -25.09
CA ASN A 126 11.42 38.23 -24.64
C ASN A 126 12.77 37.94 -23.96
N TYR A 127 13.02 36.72 -23.55
CA TYR A 127 14.21 36.24 -22.85
C TYR A 127 14.95 35.13 -23.61
N ALA A 128 14.62 34.94 -24.88
CA ALA A 128 15.15 33.91 -25.78
C ALA A 128 16.14 34.47 -26.79
N VAL A 129 17.18 33.71 -27.12
CA VAL A 129 18.12 33.99 -28.21
C VAL A 129 18.21 32.75 -29.11
N GLY A 130 17.76 32.88 -30.33
CA GLY A 130 17.73 31.79 -31.32
C GLY A 130 16.59 31.92 -32.30
N THR A 131 15.98 30.79 -32.69
CA THR A 131 14.78 30.74 -33.55
C THR A 131 13.53 30.45 -32.70
N ALA A 132 12.38 30.53 -33.33
CA ALA A 132 11.11 30.25 -32.69
C ALA A 132 10.96 28.82 -32.15
N GLU A 133 11.66 27.85 -32.76
CA GLU A 133 11.64 26.43 -32.39
C GLU A 133 12.93 25.93 -31.71
N ASP A 134 14.02 26.73 -31.70
CA ASP A 134 15.29 26.39 -31.09
C ASP A 134 16.00 27.63 -30.54
N ALA A 135 15.94 27.87 -29.24
CA ALA A 135 16.48 29.05 -28.59
C ALA A 135 17.08 28.76 -27.21
N ALA A 136 18.11 29.54 -26.85
CA ALA A 136 18.59 29.61 -25.48
C ALA A 136 17.73 30.60 -24.69
N VAL A 137 17.14 30.19 -23.59
CA VAL A 137 16.31 31.00 -22.71
C VAL A 137 17.06 31.30 -21.43
N THR A 138 17.06 32.57 -21.00
CA THR A 138 17.65 32.99 -19.73
C THR A 138 16.67 33.84 -18.94
N ILE A 139 16.26 33.37 -17.80
CA ILE A 139 15.35 34.05 -16.86
C ILE A 139 16.19 34.52 -15.67
N ASP A 140 16.44 35.81 -15.59
CA ASP A 140 17.09 36.45 -14.45
C ASP A 140 16.01 37.01 -13.51
N PHE A 141 15.84 36.39 -12.36
CA PHE A 141 14.75 36.73 -11.45
C PHE A 141 14.86 38.12 -10.80
N ASP A 142 16.05 38.77 -10.87
CA ASP A 142 16.22 40.14 -10.39
C ASP A 142 15.90 41.20 -11.46
N ALA A 143 15.78 40.79 -12.73
CA ALA A 143 15.53 41.67 -13.88
C ALA A 143 14.42 41.12 -14.79
N LEU A 144 13.34 40.58 -14.20
CA LEU A 144 12.27 39.91 -14.92
C LEU A 144 11.02 40.78 -14.97
N ASP A 145 10.55 41.05 -16.17
CA ASP A 145 9.28 41.69 -16.44
C ASP A 145 8.26 40.73 -17.06
N GLY A 146 7.03 40.72 -16.53
CA GLY A 146 5.87 40.22 -17.23
C GLY A 146 5.49 41.12 -18.41
N GLY A 147 4.59 40.62 -19.23
CA GLY A 147 4.10 41.29 -20.44
C GLY A 147 4.50 40.60 -21.71
N PHE A 148 3.71 40.81 -22.78
CA PHE A 148 3.90 40.19 -24.09
C PHE A 148 4.73 41.09 -25.02
N LEU A 149 4.54 42.42 -24.96
CA LEU A 149 5.19 43.39 -25.82
C LEU A 149 6.02 44.39 -24.98
N LEU A 150 7.24 43.98 -24.63
CA LEU A 150 8.16 44.83 -23.89
C LEU A 150 8.76 45.92 -24.75
N PRO A 151 9.07 47.12 -24.17
CA PRO A 151 8.88 47.51 -22.78
C PRO A 151 7.48 48.09 -22.47
N GLY A 152 6.58 48.17 -23.45
CA GLY A 152 5.30 48.87 -23.31
C GLY A 152 4.34 48.23 -22.31
N GLU A 153 4.43 46.93 -22.11
CA GLU A 153 3.60 46.15 -21.21
C GLU A 153 4.37 45.62 -20.00
N ALA A 154 5.53 46.22 -19.68
CA ALA A 154 6.37 45.76 -18.58
C ALA A 154 5.64 45.74 -17.23
N ASP A 155 5.64 44.58 -16.58
CA ASP A 155 5.07 44.34 -15.29
C ASP A 155 6.11 43.63 -14.40
N PRO A 156 6.90 44.36 -13.58
CA PRO A 156 8.02 43.81 -12.82
C PRO A 156 7.60 42.65 -11.91
N VAL A 157 8.28 41.51 -12.05
CA VAL A 157 8.04 40.31 -11.24
C VAL A 157 8.68 40.46 -9.87
N TRP A 158 7.92 40.29 -8.80
CA TRP A 158 8.47 40.17 -7.46
C TRP A 158 8.89 38.72 -7.20
N ALA A 159 10.19 38.47 -7.28
CA ALA A 159 10.72 37.11 -7.12
C ALA A 159 10.95 36.67 -5.66
N GLY A 160 10.56 37.49 -4.66
CA GLY A 160 10.80 37.21 -3.25
C GLY A 160 9.83 36.19 -2.61
N ASP A 161 8.69 35.87 -3.26
CA ASP A 161 7.71 34.94 -2.73
C ASP A 161 6.91 34.28 -3.87
N ILE A 162 7.48 33.25 -4.49
CA ILE A 162 6.90 32.50 -5.60
C ILE A 162 6.43 31.14 -5.09
N ASP A 163 5.15 30.81 -5.31
CA ASP A 163 4.55 29.51 -4.98
C ASP A 163 4.91 28.47 -6.05
N ARG A 164 4.63 28.82 -7.30
CA ARG A 164 4.87 27.97 -8.48
C ARG A 164 5.04 28.79 -9.75
N MET A 165 5.56 28.16 -10.74
CA MET A 165 5.62 28.70 -12.10
C MET A 165 5.32 27.61 -13.11
N PHE A 166 4.72 27.98 -14.24
CA PHE A 166 4.47 27.00 -15.30
C PHE A 166 4.63 27.60 -16.68
N ILE A 167 5.12 26.76 -17.61
CA ILE A 167 5.24 27.10 -19.03
C ILE A 167 4.01 26.54 -19.75
N SER A 168 3.22 27.40 -20.39
CA SER A 168 2.07 26.99 -21.17
C SER A 168 2.48 26.44 -22.53
N LEU A 169 1.85 25.33 -22.93
CA LEU A 169 2.02 24.63 -24.20
C LEU A 169 0.66 24.56 -24.89
N VAL A 170 0.55 25.10 -26.10
CA VAL A 170 -0.71 25.21 -26.82
C VAL A 170 -0.54 24.77 -28.30
N PRO A 171 -1.63 24.33 -28.97
CA PRO A 171 -1.56 23.95 -30.37
C PRO A 171 -1.22 25.16 -31.25
N PRO A 172 -0.66 24.95 -32.48
CA PRO A 172 -0.31 26.06 -33.40
C PRO A 172 -1.48 26.99 -33.73
N THR A 173 -2.70 26.45 -33.68
CA THR A 173 -3.94 27.16 -34.00
C THR A 173 -4.60 27.84 -32.80
N TYR A 174 -3.94 27.82 -31.65
CA TYR A 174 -4.46 28.45 -30.43
C TYR A 174 -4.65 29.96 -30.61
N GLU A 175 -5.83 30.43 -30.23
CA GLU A 175 -6.18 31.85 -30.12
C GLU A 175 -6.91 32.05 -28.79
N GLU A 176 -6.54 33.08 -28.05
CA GLU A 176 -7.16 33.38 -26.78
C GLU A 176 -8.68 33.61 -26.93
N GLY A 177 -9.47 32.95 -26.06
CA GLY A 177 -10.92 33.05 -26.08
C GLY A 177 -11.61 32.27 -27.22
N VAL A 178 -10.86 31.62 -28.09
CA VAL A 178 -11.43 30.79 -29.17
C VAL A 178 -11.49 29.34 -28.75
N SER A 179 -12.68 28.78 -28.77
CA SER A 179 -12.94 27.38 -28.48
C SER A 179 -13.38 26.61 -29.72
N GLY A 180 -13.40 25.28 -29.65
CA GLY A 180 -13.92 24.40 -30.68
C GLY A 180 -13.01 23.20 -30.95
N VAL A 181 -13.59 22.13 -31.48
CA VAL A 181 -12.90 20.90 -31.81
C VAL A 181 -11.97 21.12 -33.01
N LEU A 182 -10.76 20.61 -32.96
CA LEU A 182 -9.82 20.60 -34.10
C LEU A 182 -10.32 19.60 -35.15
N PRO A 183 -10.12 19.89 -36.43
CA PRO A 183 -10.47 18.96 -37.54
C PRO A 183 -9.75 17.60 -37.44
N ALA A 184 -8.56 17.59 -36.87
CA ALA A 184 -7.75 16.42 -36.55
C ALA A 184 -6.96 16.71 -35.26
N ALA A 185 -6.61 15.67 -34.53
CA ALA A 185 -5.72 15.80 -33.37
C ALA A 185 -4.37 16.42 -33.84
N ALA A 186 -3.89 17.39 -33.06
CA ALA A 186 -2.58 18.00 -33.27
C ALA A 186 -1.58 17.46 -32.27
N GLU A 187 -0.45 16.92 -32.73
CA GLU A 187 0.62 16.45 -31.85
C GLU A 187 1.74 17.50 -31.80
N GLY A 188 2.28 17.72 -30.61
CA GLY A 188 3.38 18.64 -30.38
C GLY A 188 4.30 18.16 -29.27
N TRP A 189 5.52 18.69 -29.29
CA TRP A 189 6.51 18.36 -28.28
C TRP A 189 7.39 19.56 -27.93
N ALA A 190 7.96 19.56 -26.74
CA ALA A 190 9.02 20.48 -26.35
C ALA A 190 10.11 19.73 -25.57
N GLU A 191 11.34 20.22 -25.70
CA GLU A 191 12.49 19.79 -24.92
C GLU A 191 13.10 20.98 -24.20
N LEU A 192 13.42 20.81 -22.93
CA LEU A 192 14.27 21.70 -22.17
C LEU A 192 15.56 20.94 -21.88
N THR A 193 16.67 21.39 -22.44
CA THR A 193 18.01 20.81 -22.22
C THR A 193 18.94 21.84 -21.57
N ASP A 194 20.07 21.40 -21.03
CA ASP A 194 21.03 22.25 -20.36
C ASP A 194 20.39 23.08 -19.22
N ILE A 195 19.43 22.49 -18.50
CA ILE A 195 18.73 23.13 -17.40
C ILE A 195 19.72 23.42 -16.27
N ALA A 196 19.89 24.71 -15.97
CA ALA A 196 20.78 25.18 -14.92
C ALA A 196 20.12 26.27 -14.09
N CYS A 197 20.25 26.19 -12.78
CA CYS A 197 19.96 27.28 -11.86
C CYS A 197 21.30 27.81 -11.34
N LEU A 198 21.54 29.11 -11.50
CA LEU A 198 22.75 29.80 -11.04
C LEU A 198 22.40 30.79 -9.93
N GLY A 199 23.35 31.09 -9.04
CA GLY A 199 23.16 32.08 -7.98
C GLY A 199 22.57 31.51 -6.69
N SER A 200 21.79 32.31 -5.98
CA SER A 200 21.25 31.96 -4.67
C SER A 200 20.23 30.83 -4.76
N GLY A 201 20.32 29.83 -3.87
CA GLY A 201 19.39 28.71 -3.85
C GLY A 201 19.47 27.79 -5.07
N SER A 202 20.58 27.81 -5.82
CA SER A 202 20.78 26.98 -7.01
C SER A 202 20.85 25.47 -6.71
N VAL A 203 21.29 25.12 -5.51
CA VAL A 203 21.33 23.76 -5.00
C VAL A 203 20.61 23.70 -3.67
N LEU A 204 19.83 22.67 -3.44
CA LEU A 204 19.02 22.48 -2.25
C LEU A 204 19.39 21.18 -1.55
N ALA A 205 19.34 21.22 -0.22
CA ALA A 205 19.37 20.01 0.57
C ALA A 205 17.93 19.48 0.69
N ILE A 206 17.73 18.25 0.26
CA ILE A 206 16.47 17.50 0.48
C ILE A 206 16.78 16.25 1.26
N GLY A 207 15.79 15.74 2.00
CA GLY A 207 15.90 14.44 2.63
C GLY A 207 15.65 13.34 1.63
N ASP A 208 16.57 12.39 1.54
CA ASP A 208 16.35 11.10 0.90
C ASP A 208 16.45 10.03 1.98
N ALA A 209 15.30 9.56 2.45
CA ALA A 209 15.24 8.40 3.32
C ALA A 209 15.45 7.14 2.46
N VAL A 210 16.58 6.47 2.68
CA VAL A 210 16.78 5.13 2.13
C VAL A 210 16.34 4.15 3.20
N LEU A 211 15.13 3.62 3.06
CA LEU A 211 14.63 2.60 3.94
C LEU A 211 15.24 1.24 3.58
N PRO A 212 15.40 0.33 4.57
CA PRO A 212 15.83 -1.03 4.30
C PRO A 212 15.00 -1.68 3.21
N GLU A 213 15.63 -2.54 2.41
CA GLU A 213 14.91 -3.33 1.42
C GLU A 213 13.88 -4.22 2.11
N GLN A 214 12.69 -4.29 1.54
CA GLN A 214 11.61 -5.12 2.05
C GLN A 214 11.03 -5.98 0.91
N GLY A 215 10.49 -7.14 1.27
CA GLY A 215 10.10 -8.15 0.29
C GLY A 215 8.75 -7.95 -0.38
N LEU A 216 8.14 -6.76 -0.26
CA LEU A 216 6.85 -6.46 -0.90
C LEU A 216 7.04 -5.80 -2.26
N GLY A 217 6.12 -6.09 -3.17
CA GLY A 217 5.91 -5.30 -4.38
C GLY A 217 5.04 -4.06 -4.09
N ILE A 218 4.99 -3.16 -5.06
CA ILE A 218 4.15 -1.96 -5.00
C ILE A 218 3.27 -1.87 -6.24
N CYS A 219 2.06 -1.35 -6.09
CA CYS A 219 1.20 -1.02 -7.22
C CYS A 219 1.29 0.48 -7.54
N ASN A 220 1.12 0.84 -8.80
CA ASN A 220 1.01 2.22 -9.28
C ASN A 220 -0.06 2.31 -10.35
N GLY A 221 -0.92 3.33 -10.29
CA GLY A 221 -1.91 3.63 -11.31
C GLY A 221 -1.42 4.73 -12.25
N TYR A 222 -1.52 4.52 -13.58
CA TYR A 222 -1.18 5.57 -14.55
C TYR A 222 -2.08 6.79 -14.38
N ASP A 223 -3.37 6.56 -14.19
CA ASP A 223 -4.36 7.63 -14.03
C ASP A 223 -4.13 8.52 -12.80
N ASP A 224 -3.42 8.02 -11.78
CA ASP A 224 -3.06 8.77 -10.58
C ASP A 224 -1.67 9.43 -10.67
N SER A 225 -0.81 8.98 -11.60
CA SER A 225 0.61 9.35 -11.63
C SER A 225 1.11 9.91 -12.98
N TYR A 226 0.25 10.00 -14.01
CA TYR A 226 0.62 10.49 -15.35
C TYR A 226 1.27 11.88 -15.33
N HIS A 227 0.95 12.70 -14.35
CA HIS A 227 1.45 14.07 -14.19
C HIS A 227 2.87 14.14 -13.61
N LEU A 228 3.40 13.05 -13.08
CA LEU A 228 4.75 12.93 -12.52
C LEU A 228 5.71 12.32 -13.54
N THR A 229 6.99 12.66 -13.43
CA THR A 229 7.99 11.99 -14.26
C THR A 229 8.23 10.55 -13.78
N PRO A 230 8.44 9.59 -14.71
CA PRO A 230 8.83 8.22 -14.35
C PRO A 230 10.05 8.12 -13.42
N ALA A 231 11.05 8.97 -13.62
CA ALA A 231 12.26 9.01 -12.79
C ALA A 231 11.96 9.38 -11.33
N ARG A 232 10.99 10.27 -11.11
CA ARG A 232 10.51 10.65 -9.77
C ARG A 232 9.81 9.50 -9.06
N LEU A 233 8.93 8.80 -9.75
CA LEU A 233 8.20 7.65 -9.21
C LEU A 233 9.15 6.50 -8.84
N VAL A 234 10.09 6.16 -9.72
CA VAL A 234 11.09 5.12 -9.44
C VAL A 234 11.98 5.50 -8.25
N ARG A 235 12.37 6.80 -8.15
CA ARG A 235 13.08 7.30 -6.96
C ARG A 235 12.30 7.01 -5.68
N GLN A 236 11.00 7.31 -5.63
CA GLN A 236 10.17 7.04 -4.46
C GLN A 236 10.13 5.54 -4.13
N ILE A 237 9.86 4.68 -5.11
CA ILE A 237 9.79 3.23 -4.93
C ILE A 237 11.08 2.71 -4.30
N VAL A 238 12.23 3.08 -4.87
CA VAL A 238 13.54 2.60 -4.43
C VAL A 238 13.91 3.14 -3.05
N GLN A 239 13.68 4.42 -2.79
CA GLN A 239 14.02 5.06 -1.51
C GLN A 239 13.13 4.59 -0.35
N LEU A 240 11.90 4.17 -0.63
CA LEU A 240 10.99 3.56 0.34
C LEU A 240 11.25 2.05 0.55
N GLY A 241 12.32 1.50 0.00
CA GLY A 241 12.75 0.12 0.23
C GLY A 241 12.07 -0.92 -0.64
N TYR A 242 11.12 -0.56 -1.52
CA TYR A 242 10.49 -1.51 -2.42
C TYR A 242 11.48 -2.04 -3.45
N ARG A 243 11.50 -3.36 -3.61
CA ARG A 243 12.31 -4.09 -4.59
C ARG A 243 11.44 -5.17 -5.24
N GLY A 244 11.91 -5.70 -6.35
CA GLY A 244 11.16 -6.73 -7.09
C GLY A 244 10.17 -6.13 -8.07
N ASP A 245 8.89 -6.51 -8.01
CA ASP A 245 7.92 -6.18 -9.05
C ASP A 245 7.08 -4.94 -8.69
N VAL A 246 6.78 -4.14 -9.72
CA VAL A 246 5.79 -3.07 -9.69
C VAL A 246 4.62 -3.48 -10.58
N VAL A 247 3.40 -3.48 -10.04
CA VAL A 247 2.18 -3.60 -10.85
C VAL A 247 1.80 -2.21 -11.33
N HIS A 248 1.72 -2.05 -12.65
CA HIS A 248 1.37 -0.79 -13.27
C HIS A 248 0.01 -0.89 -13.94
N TYR A 249 -0.99 -0.31 -13.29
CA TYR A 249 -2.37 -0.32 -13.74
C TYR A 249 -2.63 0.77 -14.77
N VAL A 250 -3.20 0.38 -15.90
CA VAL A 250 -3.65 1.26 -16.97
C VAL A 250 -5.12 0.96 -17.24
N GLY A 251 -5.99 1.80 -16.73
CA GLY A 251 -7.41 1.48 -16.69
C GLY A 251 -8.32 2.47 -17.37
N MET A 252 -8.49 3.63 -16.77
CA MET A 252 -9.70 4.41 -16.99
C MET A 252 -9.57 5.45 -18.10
N SER A 253 -8.52 6.24 -18.10
CA SER A 253 -8.42 7.44 -18.92
C SER A 253 -6.98 7.71 -19.32
N HIS A 254 -6.76 8.73 -20.13
CA HIS A 254 -5.47 9.28 -20.48
C HIS A 254 -4.64 8.52 -21.52
N TYR A 255 -4.78 7.20 -21.72
CA TYR A 255 -3.92 6.47 -22.65
C TYR A 255 -4.44 6.44 -24.11
N MET A 256 -5.73 6.57 -24.30
CA MET A 256 -6.40 6.36 -25.57
C MET A 256 -6.17 7.49 -26.58
N ARG A 257 -6.15 7.16 -27.86
CA ARG A 257 -6.30 8.12 -28.94
C ARG A 257 -7.77 8.45 -29.14
N LEU A 258 -8.06 9.69 -29.45
CA LEU A 258 -9.44 10.16 -29.67
C LEU A 258 -9.57 10.72 -31.09
N ALA A 259 -10.78 10.65 -31.62
CA ALA A 259 -11.20 11.33 -32.84
C ALA A 259 -12.52 12.07 -32.61
N ALA A 260 -12.76 13.12 -33.38
CA ALA A 260 -14.01 13.84 -33.33
C ALA A 260 -15.18 12.95 -33.74
N ALA A 261 -16.23 12.91 -32.90
CA ALA A 261 -17.42 12.09 -33.09
C ALA A 261 -18.64 12.73 -32.43
N GLY A 262 -19.75 12.86 -33.15
CA GLY A 262 -21.03 13.30 -32.58
C GLY A 262 -21.02 14.66 -31.89
N GLY A 263 -20.13 15.57 -32.24
CA GLY A 263 -19.95 16.86 -31.60
C GLY A 263 -19.04 16.85 -30.36
N GLY A 264 -18.45 15.69 -30.02
CA GLY A 264 -17.44 15.49 -28.99
C GLY A 264 -16.30 14.64 -29.50
N HIS A 265 -15.80 13.73 -28.65
CA HIS A 265 -14.69 12.83 -28.97
C HIS A 265 -15.05 11.39 -28.60
N ALA A 266 -14.53 10.44 -29.38
CA ALA A 266 -14.59 9.02 -29.09
C ALA A 266 -13.24 8.35 -29.31
N VAL A 267 -13.03 7.21 -28.66
CA VAL A 267 -11.85 6.36 -28.85
C VAL A 267 -11.66 6.02 -30.33
N SER A 268 -10.42 6.09 -30.79
CA SER A 268 -10.03 5.82 -32.17
C SER A 268 -8.73 5.03 -32.22
N VAL A 269 -8.64 4.09 -33.15
CA VAL A 269 -7.40 3.35 -33.45
C VAL A 269 -6.63 3.92 -34.62
N ALA A 270 -7.11 5.01 -35.23
CA ALA A 270 -6.41 5.69 -36.32
C ALA A 270 -5.06 6.23 -35.83
N GLY A 271 -4.00 5.70 -36.40
CA GLY A 271 -2.62 6.06 -36.04
C GLY A 271 -2.08 5.35 -34.75
N GLY A 272 -2.78 4.33 -34.25
CA GLY A 272 -2.33 3.49 -33.14
C GLY A 272 -3.35 3.39 -32.01
N ALA A 273 -3.12 2.49 -31.06
CA ALA A 273 -4.04 2.22 -29.94
C ALA A 273 -3.87 3.20 -28.78
N ILE A 274 -2.66 3.71 -28.56
CA ILE A 274 -2.33 4.64 -27.48
C ILE A 274 -1.83 5.97 -28.04
N ASN A 275 -2.01 7.07 -27.31
CA ASN A 275 -1.56 8.38 -27.74
C ASN A 275 -0.04 8.55 -27.55
N ALA A 276 0.57 9.55 -28.22
CA ALA A 276 2.01 9.78 -28.18
C ALA A 276 2.54 10.14 -26.79
N PRO A 277 1.89 11.02 -26.00
CA PRO A 277 2.28 11.28 -24.60
C PRO A 277 2.36 10.02 -23.73
N THR A 278 1.33 9.17 -23.80
CA THR A 278 1.29 7.89 -23.08
C THR A 278 2.43 6.98 -23.50
N ALA A 279 2.67 6.84 -24.79
CA ALA A 279 3.75 6.00 -25.29
C ALA A 279 5.13 6.49 -24.83
N ALA A 280 5.39 7.79 -24.84
CA ALA A 280 6.63 8.39 -24.35
C ALA A 280 6.82 8.16 -22.86
N TRP A 281 5.79 8.40 -22.06
CA TRP A 281 5.82 8.21 -20.62
C TRP A 281 6.10 6.75 -20.25
N HIS A 282 5.39 5.79 -20.87
CA HIS A 282 5.56 4.38 -20.56
C HIS A 282 6.90 3.79 -21.03
N ARG A 283 7.48 4.29 -22.15
CA ARG A 283 8.85 3.94 -22.52
C ARG A 283 9.86 4.42 -21.47
N ALA A 284 9.72 5.66 -20.99
CA ALA A 284 10.56 6.19 -19.93
C ALA A 284 10.36 5.43 -18.61
N TRP A 285 9.11 5.04 -18.30
CA TRP A 285 8.77 4.23 -17.12
C TRP A 285 9.44 2.85 -17.16
N ALA A 286 9.30 2.13 -18.27
CA ALA A 286 9.91 0.82 -18.46
C ALA A 286 11.45 0.89 -18.37
N ALA A 287 12.06 1.91 -19.00
CA ALA A 287 13.50 2.13 -18.93
C ALA A 287 13.95 2.43 -17.50
N ALA A 288 13.28 3.31 -16.78
CA ALA A 288 13.63 3.67 -15.41
C ALA A 288 13.47 2.49 -14.44
N CYS A 289 12.41 1.69 -14.58
CA CYS A 289 12.22 0.46 -13.79
C CYS A 289 13.34 -0.57 -14.06
N ARG A 290 13.66 -0.80 -15.35
CA ARG A 290 14.77 -1.70 -15.74
C ARG A 290 16.09 -1.25 -15.12
N ASP A 291 16.42 0.04 -15.26
CA ASP A 291 17.69 0.58 -14.79
C ASP A 291 17.81 0.56 -13.25
N ALA A 292 16.68 0.58 -12.56
CA ALA A 292 16.59 0.41 -11.11
C ALA A 292 16.52 -1.07 -10.67
N GLY A 293 16.51 -2.04 -11.60
CA GLY A 293 16.37 -3.47 -11.28
C GLY A 293 14.97 -3.89 -10.83
N LEU A 294 13.95 -3.07 -11.10
CA LEU A 294 12.55 -3.37 -10.78
C LEU A 294 11.90 -4.19 -11.90
N GLY A 295 11.15 -5.23 -11.55
CA GLY A 295 10.27 -5.92 -12.47
C GLY A 295 9.00 -5.12 -12.72
N LEU A 296 8.30 -5.37 -13.85
CA LEU A 296 7.10 -4.65 -14.22
C LEU A 296 6.00 -5.62 -14.68
N ILE A 297 4.81 -5.47 -14.09
CA ILE A 297 3.59 -6.18 -14.47
C ILE A 297 2.64 -5.14 -15.08
N TRP A 298 2.34 -5.29 -16.36
CA TRP A 298 1.40 -4.43 -17.07
C TRP A 298 -0.02 -4.88 -16.82
N SER A 299 -0.84 -4.04 -16.20
CA SER A 299 -2.23 -4.32 -15.89
C SER A 299 -3.15 -3.52 -16.80
N LEU A 300 -4.04 -4.20 -17.51
CA LEU A 300 -5.04 -3.56 -18.38
C LEU A 300 -6.44 -3.99 -17.96
N SER A 301 -7.33 -3.01 -17.69
CA SER A 301 -8.70 -3.26 -17.28
C SER A 301 -9.69 -3.30 -18.44
N TYR A 302 -10.88 -3.86 -18.19
CA TYR A 302 -12.01 -3.93 -19.13
C TYR A 302 -12.91 -2.70 -19.01
N GLU A 303 -12.31 -1.54 -18.88
CA GLU A 303 -13.06 -0.28 -18.76
C GLU A 303 -12.48 0.83 -19.64
N LEU A 304 -13.31 1.80 -19.98
CA LEU A 304 -12.92 3.04 -20.62
C LEU A 304 -13.67 4.21 -20.00
N PHE A 305 -13.05 5.37 -20.05
CA PHE A 305 -13.70 6.61 -19.64
C PHE A 305 -15.03 6.77 -20.39
N ASP A 306 -16.15 6.87 -19.64
CA ASP A 306 -17.51 6.75 -20.21
C ASP A 306 -17.78 7.75 -21.33
N ALA A 307 -17.31 9.00 -21.16
CA ALA A 307 -17.53 10.08 -22.14
C ALA A 307 -16.94 9.79 -23.52
N TYR A 308 -15.90 8.95 -23.60
CA TYR A 308 -15.21 8.63 -24.86
C TYR A 308 -15.46 7.21 -25.36
N CYS A 309 -16.18 6.40 -24.59
CA CYS A 309 -16.49 5.03 -24.96
C CYS A 309 -17.64 4.98 -25.96
N PRO A 310 -17.49 4.30 -27.11
CA PRO A 310 -18.57 4.10 -28.06
C PRO A 310 -19.75 3.41 -27.43
N ALA A 311 -20.96 3.88 -27.73
CA ALA A 311 -22.19 3.41 -27.08
C ALA A 311 -22.45 1.90 -27.24
N GLY A 312 -22.00 1.31 -28.37
CA GLY A 312 -22.12 -0.11 -28.65
C GLY A 312 -21.13 -1.02 -27.89
N TRP A 313 -20.08 -0.44 -27.28
CA TRP A 313 -19.08 -1.20 -26.54
C TRP A 313 -19.43 -1.42 -25.07
N LYS A 314 -20.36 -0.61 -24.56
CA LYS A 314 -20.71 -0.57 -23.13
C LYS A 314 -21.56 -1.78 -22.73
N GLN A 315 -21.22 -2.42 -21.64
CA GLN A 315 -22.17 -3.30 -20.93
C GLN A 315 -23.41 -2.51 -20.52
N ARG A 316 -24.58 -3.14 -20.54
CA ARG A 316 -25.85 -2.49 -20.18
C ARG A 316 -26.70 -3.34 -19.26
N ALA A 317 -27.34 -2.67 -18.29
CA ALA A 317 -28.40 -3.25 -17.47
C ALA A 317 -29.69 -3.42 -18.30
N ALA A 318 -30.69 -4.10 -17.74
CA ALA A 318 -31.96 -4.39 -18.39
C ALA A 318 -32.78 -3.14 -18.75
N ASP A 319 -32.59 -2.03 -18.02
CA ASP A 319 -33.19 -0.72 -18.29
C ASP A 319 -32.45 0.08 -19.40
N GLY A 320 -31.40 -0.50 -19.98
CA GLY A 320 -30.56 0.13 -21.00
C GLY A 320 -29.49 1.07 -20.46
N SER A 321 -29.39 1.31 -19.15
CA SER A 321 -28.34 2.10 -18.54
C SER A 321 -26.98 1.43 -18.67
N PRO A 322 -25.88 2.20 -18.90
CA PRO A 322 -24.53 1.64 -18.97
C PRO A 322 -24.06 1.16 -17.58
N ALA A 323 -23.17 0.17 -17.60
CA ALA A 323 -22.47 -0.29 -16.39
C ALA A 323 -21.34 0.68 -16.04
N LEU A 324 -21.61 1.61 -15.14
CA LEU A 324 -20.64 2.62 -14.72
C LEU A 324 -19.92 2.17 -13.46
N THR A 325 -18.64 2.54 -13.37
CA THR A 325 -17.84 2.45 -12.13
C THR A 325 -18.27 3.52 -11.13
N GLY A 326 -17.86 3.36 -9.88
CA GLY A 326 -18.13 4.34 -8.81
C GLY A 326 -17.26 5.61 -8.84
N TRP A 327 -16.34 5.73 -9.79
CA TRP A 327 -15.40 6.88 -9.88
C TRP A 327 -16.10 8.12 -10.42
N VAL A 328 -15.53 9.28 -10.15
CA VAL A 328 -16.03 10.58 -10.68
C VAL A 328 -14.85 11.32 -11.34
N PRO A 329 -14.90 11.55 -12.66
CA PRO A 329 -15.91 11.11 -13.64
C PRO A 329 -15.85 9.59 -13.89
N PRO A 330 -16.99 8.97 -14.25
CA PRO A 330 -17.06 7.51 -14.34
C PRO A 330 -16.38 6.96 -15.59
N SER A 331 -15.90 5.72 -15.48
CA SER A 331 -15.65 4.82 -16.60
C SER A 331 -16.83 3.86 -16.78
N THR A 332 -16.91 3.25 -17.94
CA THR A 332 -17.91 2.23 -18.27
C THR A 332 -17.22 0.88 -18.49
N LEU A 333 -17.87 -0.20 -18.06
CA LEU A 333 -17.42 -1.56 -18.30
C LEU A 333 -17.64 -1.91 -19.77
N LEU A 334 -16.63 -2.50 -20.40
CA LEU A 334 -16.70 -2.98 -21.78
C LEU A 334 -17.37 -4.35 -21.83
N SER A 335 -18.23 -4.56 -22.84
CA SER A 335 -18.85 -5.86 -23.06
C SER A 335 -17.83 -6.89 -23.58
N PRO A 336 -17.56 -7.98 -22.84
CA PRO A 336 -16.67 -9.05 -23.30
C PRO A 336 -17.14 -9.75 -24.59
N ALA A 337 -18.43 -9.64 -24.91
CA ALA A 337 -19.02 -10.16 -26.14
C ALA A 337 -18.89 -9.20 -27.34
N ASN A 338 -18.50 -7.93 -27.14
CA ASN A 338 -18.37 -6.97 -28.22
C ASN A 338 -17.01 -7.10 -28.90
N GLY A 339 -16.99 -7.57 -30.16
CA GLY A 339 -15.76 -7.81 -30.91
C GLY A 339 -14.93 -6.56 -31.19
N GLU A 340 -15.56 -5.38 -31.35
CA GLU A 340 -14.84 -4.12 -31.57
C GLU A 340 -14.15 -3.64 -30.29
N ALA A 341 -14.85 -3.70 -29.16
CA ALA A 341 -14.30 -3.34 -27.86
C ALA A 341 -13.12 -4.26 -27.47
N MET A 342 -13.29 -5.58 -27.66
CA MET A 342 -12.23 -6.55 -27.40
C MET A 342 -11.06 -6.41 -28.37
N GLY A 343 -11.33 -6.16 -29.64
CA GLY A 343 -10.28 -5.86 -30.64
C GLY A 343 -9.47 -4.61 -30.26
N TYR A 344 -10.13 -3.58 -29.72
CA TYR A 344 -9.45 -2.40 -29.20
C TYR A 344 -8.54 -2.73 -28.00
N LEU A 345 -9.05 -3.47 -27.00
CA LEU A 345 -8.22 -3.88 -25.85
C LEU A 345 -7.02 -4.74 -26.28
N GLN A 346 -7.20 -5.63 -27.26
CA GLN A 346 -6.08 -6.41 -27.81
C GLN A 346 -5.01 -5.53 -28.44
N LEU A 347 -5.38 -4.46 -29.16
CA LEU A 347 -4.44 -3.50 -29.72
C LEU A 347 -3.70 -2.72 -28.63
N VAL A 348 -4.39 -2.31 -27.56
CA VAL A 348 -3.79 -1.66 -26.40
C VAL A 348 -2.80 -2.59 -25.71
N ALA A 349 -3.19 -3.84 -25.44
CA ALA A 349 -2.31 -4.86 -24.86
C ALA A 349 -1.02 -5.06 -25.68
N ARG A 350 -1.16 -5.21 -27.02
CA ARG A 350 0.00 -5.28 -27.93
C ARG A 350 0.91 -4.06 -27.80
N ALA A 351 0.36 -2.85 -27.71
CA ALA A 351 1.15 -1.62 -27.57
C ALA A 351 1.98 -1.61 -26.28
N PHE A 352 1.42 -2.02 -25.13
CA PHE A 352 2.17 -2.09 -23.88
C PHE A 352 3.20 -3.22 -23.87
N VAL A 353 2.86 -4.40 -24.42
CA VAL A 353 3.80 -5.51 -24.58
C VAL A 353 4.97 -5.12 -25.49
N ALA A 354 4.72 -4.38 -26.56
CA ALA A 354 5.78 -3.86 -27.43
C ALA A 354 6.74 -2.94 -26.67
N ILE A 355 6.23 -2.04 -25.82
CA ILE A 355 7.05 -1.17 -24.96
C ILE A 355 7.91 -2.00 -23.98
N ALA A 356 7.35 -3.03 -23.35
CA ALA A 356 8.11 -3.92 -22.47
C ALA A 356 9.24 -4.65 -23.23
N ARG A 357 8.94 -5.14 -24.43
CA ARG A 357 9.91 -5.79 -25.32
C ARG A 357 11.01 -4.83 -25.77
N GLU A 358 10.66 -3.61 -26.20
CA GLU A 358 11.60 -2.55 -26.57
C GLU A 358 12.55 -2.22 -25.42
N ALA A 359 12.04 -2.21 -24.20
CA ALA A 359 12.82 -1.98 -22.99
C ALA A 359 13.68 -3.18 -22.55
N ALA A 360 13.60 -4.32 -23.25
CA ALA A 360 14.28 -5.57 -22.92
C ALA A 360 13.96 -6.08 -21.50
N MET A 361 12.74 -5.89 -21.03
CA MET A 361 12.26 -6.37 -19.74
C MET A 361 11.53 -7.71 -19.88
N PRO A 362 11.49 -8.55 -18.80
CA PRO A 362 10.57 -9.69 -18.76
C PRO A 362 9.13 -9.22 -18.96
N ILE A 363 8.42 -9.84 -19.90
CA ILE A 363 7.07 -9.44 -20.25
C ILE A 363 6.09 -10.14 -19.31
N ARG A 364 5.35 -9.36 -18.52
CA ARG A 364 4.31 -9.84 -17.60
C ARG A 364 3.06 -9.01 -17.83
N PHE A 365 1.97 -9.69 -18.16
CA PHE A 365 0.73 -9.03 -18.53
C PHE A 365 -0.42 -9.55 -17.64
N GLN A 366 -1.07 -8.63 -16.95
CA GLN A 366 -2.22 -8.88 -16.09
C GLN A 366 -3.49 -8.46 -16.81
N VAL A 367 -4.47 -9.38 -16.85
CA VAL A 367 -5.87 -9.00 -17.08
C VAL A 367 -6.38 -8.42 -15.76
N GLY A 368 -6.53 -7.11 -15.74
CA GLY A 368 -6.96 -6.35 -14.57
C GLY A 368 -8.47 -6.17 -14.53
N GLU A 369 -8.93 -5.61 -13.43
CA GLU A 369 -10.32 -5.22 -13.22
C GLU A 369 -10.63 -3.84 -13.86
N PRO A 370 -11.88 -3.44 -13.98
CA PRO A 370 -13.07 -4.27 -13.81
C PRO A 370 -13.46 -4.99 -15.11
N TRP A 371 -13.89 -6.24 -14.96
CA TRP A 371 -14.47 -7.08 -16.02
C TRP A 371 -15.84 -7.63 -15.61
N TRP A 372 -16.41 -7.12 -14.53
CA TRP A 372 -17.61 -7.65 -13.90
C TRP A 372 -18.86 -7.51 -14.78
N TRP A 373 -19.74 -8.51 -14.73
CA TRP A 373 -21.07 -8.43 -15.29
C TRP A 373 -22.09 -7.73 -14.38
N ILE A 374 -21.65 -7.19 -13.24
CA ILE A 374 -22.50 -6.65 -12.19
C ILE A 374 -22.02 -5.25 -11.83
N ALA A 375 -22.94 -4.30 -11.92
CA ALA A 375 -22.73 -2.93 -11.46
C ALA A 375 -23.33 -2.72 -10.06
N GLY A 376 -23.09 -1.55 -9.49
CA GLY A 376 -23.59 -1.17 -8.17
C GLY A 376 -25.05 -1.49 -7.93
N GLY A 377 -25.38 -1.97 -6.70
CA GLY A 377 -26.72 -2.41 -6.33
C GLY A 377 -27.11 -3.79 -6.81
N GLY A 378 -26.15 -4.64 -7.18
CA GLY A 378 -26.43 -6.03 -7.59
C GLY A 378 -27.07 -6.17 -8.98
N ARG A 379 -26.99 -5.14 -9.82
CA ARG A 379 -27.59 -5.15 -11.16
C ARG A 379 -26.73 -5.93 -12.14
N ILE A 380 -27.33 -6.93 -12.80
CA ILE A 380 -26.71 -7.61 -13.95
C ILE A 380 -26.67 -6.65 -15.15
N CYS A 381 -25.51 -6.56 -15.80
CA CYS A 381 -25.24 -5.72 -16.97
C CYS A 381 -24.89 -6.56 -18.20
N ALA A 382 -25.78 -7.48 -18.59
CA ALA A 382 -25.60 -8.46 -19.67
C ALA A 382 -26.67 -8.29 -20.76
N TYR A 383 -27.23 -7.08 -20.91
CA TYR A 383 -28.36 -6.82 -21.82
C TYR A 383 -27.95 -5.89 -22.98
N ASP A 384 -26.67 -5.66 -23.20
CA ASP A 384 -26.20 -5.03 -24.44
C ASP A 384 -26.42 -5.93 -25.66
N ALA A 385 -26.45 -5.32 -26.84
CA ALA A 385 -26.79 -6.02 -28.08
C ALA A 385 -25.82 -7.19 -28.41
N ALA A 386 -24.52 -7.01 -28.14
CA ALA A 386 -23.51 -8.02 -28.42
C ALA A 386 -23.67 -9.25 -27.50
N THR A 387 -23.84 -9.01 -26.19
CA THR A 387 -24.08 -10.07 -25.21
C THR A 387 -25.39 -10.77 -25.48
N THR A 388 -26.48 -10.04 -25.77
CA THR A 388 -27.80 -10.65 -26.13
C THR A 388 -27.68 -11.55 -27.35
N LEU A 389 -26.96 -11.11 -28.37
CA LEU A 389 -26.73 -11.93 -29.58
C LEU A 389 -25.92 -13.19 -29.27
N ALA A 390 -24.84 -13.07 -28.46
CA ALA A 390 -24.00 -14.19 -28.06
C ALA A 390 -24.77 -15.23 -27.22
N LEU A 391 -25.80 -14.79 -26.46
CA LEU A 391 -26.69 -15.66 -25.70
C LEU A 391 -27.86 -16.25 -26.54
N GLY A 392 -27.78 -16.18 -27.88
CA GLY A 392 -28.78 -16.73 -28.78
C GLY A 392 -30.00 -15.86 -29.07
N GLY A 393 -29.90 -14.55 -28.81
CA GLY A 393 -30.90 -13.51 -29.14
C GLY A 393 -31.92 -13.23 -28.05
N ALA A 394 -31.82 -13.85 -26.87
CA ALA A 394 -32.67 -13.55 -25.73
C ALA A 394 -31.88 -13.66 -24.41
N SER A 395 -31.81 -12.59 -23.65
CA SER A 395 -31.29 -12.61 -22.28
C SER A 395 -32.39 -12.95 -21.29
N VAL A 396 -32.09 -13.80 -20.32
CA VAL A 396 -33.03 -14.13 -19.23
C VAL A 396 -33.03 -12.99 -18.23
N ALA A 397 -34.20 -12.53 -17.79
CA ALA A 397 -34.32 -11.45 -16.83
C ALA A 397 -33.83 -11.89 -15.44
N ILE A 398 -32.85 -11.16 -14.89
CA ILE A 398 -32.38 -11.29 -13.50
C ILE A 398 -32.55 -9.91 -12.88
N ALA A 399 -33.58 -9.75 -12.06
CA ALA A 399 -33.89 -8.49 -11.43
C ALA A 399 -32.96 -8.17 -10.24
N ASP A 400 -32.57 -9.22 -9.52
CA ASP A 400 -31.70 -9.14 -8.34
C ASP A 400 -30.87 -10.43 -8.20
N VAL A 401 -29.56 -10.32 -8.23
CA VAL A 401 -28.64 -11.47 -8.09
C VAL A 401 -28.55 -12.01 -6.66
N THR A 402 -29.08 -11.28 -5.69
CA THR A 402 -29.13 -11.73 -4.28
C THR A 402 -30.34 -12.60 -3.99
N ALA A 403 -31.35 -12.61 -4.89
CA ALA A 403 -32.51 -13.47 -4.80
C ALA A 403 -32.16 -14.91 -5.29
N PRO A 404 -32.90 -15.95 -4.85
CA PRO A 404 -32.73 -17.27 -5.37
C PRO A 404 -32.95 -17.30 -6.90
N LEU A 405 -31.98 -17.83 -7.63
CA LEU A 405 -32.00 -17.91 -9.09
C LEU A 405 -32.57 -19.26 -9.56
N ASP A 406 -33.34 -19.21 -10.64
CA ASP A 406 -33.83 -20.44 -11.31
C ASP A 406 -32.75 -21.06 -12.24
N ALA A 407 -33.07 -22.20 -12.82
CA ALA A 407 -32.14 -22.92 -13.69
C ALA A 407 -31.78 -22.16 -14.98
N ALA A 408 -32.70 -21.36 -15.52
CA ALA A 408 -32.43 -20.56 -16.73
C ALA A 408 -31.53 -19.36 -16.42
N GLN A 409 -31.75 -18.72 -15.28
CA GLN A 409 -30.91 -17.62 -14.78
C GLN A 409 -29.49 -18.12 -14.44
N THR A 410 -29.38 -19.27 -13.79
CA THR A 410 -28.11 -19.91 -13.48
C THR A 410 -27.33 -20.29 -14.75
N ALA A 411 -28.02 -20.86 -15.76
CA ALA A 411 -27.41 -21.19 -17.06
C ALA A 411 -26.93 -19.91 -17.80
N MET A 412 -27.66 -18.81 -17.68
CA MET A 412 -27.22 -17.53 -18.23
C MET A 412 -25.92 -17.06 -17.57
N LEU A 413 -25.79 -17.16 -16.23
CA LEU A 413 -24.55 -16.79 -15.54
C LEU A 413 -23.38 -17.67 -15.97
N ASP A 414 -23.59 -18.98 -16.18
CA ASP A 414 -22.55 -19.87 -16.71
C ASP A 414 -22.13 -19.48 -18.14
N ALA A 415 -23.08 -19.08 -19.00
CA ALA A 415 -22.81 -18.64 -20.36
C ALA A 415 -22.03 -17.27 -20.35
N LEU A 416 -22.39 -16.34 -19.46
CA LEU A 416 -21.63 -15.10 -19.27
C LEU A 416 -20.21 -15.38 -18.81
N GLY A 417 -20.01 -16.33 -17.89
CA GLY A 417 -18.69 -16.77 -17.49
C GLY A 417 -17.87 -17.35 -18.64
N ALA A 418 -18.47 -18.13 -19.50
CA ALA A 418 -17.80 -18.65 -20.70
C ALA A 418 -17.37 -17.52 -21.65
N LEU A 419 -18.25 -16.56 -21.93
CA LEU A 419 -17.92 -15.37 -22.74
C LEU A 419 -16.75 -14.57 -22.14
N LEU A 420 -16.71 -14.39 -20.82
CA LEU A 420 -15.61 -13.74 -20.15
C LEU A 420 -14.31 -14.53 -20.27
N ALA A 421 -14.35 -15.84 -20.07
CA ALA A 421 -13.18 -16.72 -20.22
C ALA A 421 -12.61 -16.68 -21.63
N ASP A 422 -13.47 -16.77 -22.66
CA ASP A 422 -13.06 -16.68 -24.07
C ASP A 422 -12.45 -15.33 -24.40
N SER A 423 -13.05 -14.23 -23.90
CA SER A 423 -12.57 -12.87 -24.10
C SER A 423 -11.20 -12.67 -23.48
N THR A 424 -10.98 -13.09 -22.22
CA THR A 424 -9.69 -12.98 -21.54
C THR A 424 -8.62 -13.86 -22.19
N ALA A 425 -8.97 -15.05 -22.63
CA ALA A 425 -8.06 -15.92 -23.38
C ALA A 425 -7.61 -15.29 -24.70
N ALA A 426 -8.53 -14.65 -25.43
CA ALA A 426 -8.21 -13.92 -26.66
C ALA A 426 -7.31 -12.70 -26.42
N LEU A 427 -7.53 -11.97 -25.33
CA LEU A 427 -6.68 -10.83 -24.93
C LEU A 427 -5.25 -11.28 -24.59
N VAL A 428 -5.12 -12.36 -23.79
CA VAL A 428 -3.83 -12.97 -23.44
C VAL A 428 -3.13 -13.51 -24.68
N ALA A 429 -3.86 -14.15 -25.60
CA ALA A 429 -3.29 -14.63 -26.85
C ALA A 429 -2.72 -13.48 -27.70
N ALA A 430 -3.44 -12.37 -27.81
CA ALA A 430 -2.96 -11.18 -28.53
C ALA A 430 -1.67 -10.59 -27.91
N ALA A 431 -1.60 -10.57 -26.58
CA ALA A 431 -0.41 -10.13 -25.86
C ALA A 431 0.78 -11.10 -26.05
N ARG A 432 0.53 -12.42 -26.02
CA ARG A 432 1.56 -13.46 -26.27
C ARG A 432 2.09 -13.41 -27.71
N ASP A 433 1.23 -13.19 -28.70
CA ASP A 433 1.65 -13.03 -30.09
C ASP A 433 2.61 -11.85 -30.25
N GLU A 434 2.34 -10.71 -29.60
CA GLU A 434 3.22 -9.56 -29.61
C GLU A 434 4.53 -9.80 -28.88
N ALA A 435 4.51 -10.54 -27.77
CA ALA A 435 5.70 -10.93 -27.03
C ALA A 435 6.62 -11.84 -27.86
N GLY A 436 6.05 -12.69 -28.69
CA GLY A 436 6.77 -13.59 -29.60
C GLY A 436 7.81 -14.45 -28.89
N ALA A 437 9.03 -14.51 -29.43
CA ALA A 437 10.10 -15.34 -28.88
C ALA A 437 10.61 -14.91 -27.49
N ALA A 438 10.29 -13.69 -27.03
CA ALA A 438 10.64 -13.24 -25.69
C ALA A 438 9.87 -13.99 -24.58
N GLY A 439 8.73 -14.58 -24.95
CA GLY A 439 7.82 -15.19 -23.98
C GLY A 439 7.08 -14.17 -23.12
N MET A 440 6.02 -14.62 -22.45
CA MET A 440 5.21 -13.75 -21.59
C MET A 440 4.61 -14.57 -20.44
N GLN A 441 4.63 -14.03 -19.24
CA GLN A 441 3.86 -14.50 -18.09
C GLN A 441 2.50 -13.81 -18.08
N SER A 442 1.41 -14.58 -18.01
CA SER A 442 0.03 -14.09 -17.95
C SER A 442 -0.52 -14.16 -16.52
N LEU A 443 -1.21 -13.11 -16.08
CA LEU A 443 -1.76 -12.99 -14.75
C LEU A 443 -3.23 -12.57 -14.83
N CYS A 444 -4.05 -13.03 -13.87
CA CYS A 444 -5.45 -12.65 -13.76
C CYS A 444 -5.76 -12.15 -12.37
N LEU A 445 -6.33 -10.94 -12.27
CA LEU A 445 -6.72 -10.31 -11.01
C LEU A 445 -8.19 -10.66 -10.68
N VAL A 446 -8.47 -11.01 -9.43
CA VAL A 446 -9.81 -11.35 -8.92
C VAL A 446 -10.08 -10.61 -7.60
N TYR A 447 -11.13 -9.78 -7.60
CA TYR A 447 -11.63 -9.08 -6.43
C TYR A 447 -12.62 -9.95 -5.65
N LEU A 448 -12.16 -10.54 -4.56
CA LEU A 448 -12.89 -11.54 -3.78
C LEU A 448 -14.22 -11.05 -3.18
N PRO A 449 -14.30 -9.83 -2.59
CA PRO A 449 -15.55 -9.35 -2.01
C PRO A 449 -16.73 -9.32 -2.98
N THR A 450 -16.49 -8.93 -4.23
CA THR A 450 -17.53 -8.85 -5.26
C THR A 450 -17.99 -10.22 -5.73
N VAL A 451 -17.04 -11.16 -5.91
CA VAL A 451 -17.33 -12.46 -6.56
C VAL A 451 -17.66 -13.58 -5.59
N LEU A 452 -17.35 -13.41 -4.30
CA LEU A 452 -17.59 -14.40 -3.25
C LEU A 452 -18.57 -13.92 -2.17
N ASP A 453 -19.32 -12.84 -2.41
CA ASP A 453 -20.35 -12.34 -1.46
C ASP A 453 -21.36 -13.47 -1.18
N ALA A 454 -21.52 -13.81 0.09
CA ALA A 454 -22.44 -14.86 0.55
C ALA A 454 -23.90 -14.58 0.17
N ARG A 455 -24.28 -13.30 0.00
CA ARG A 455 -25.62 -12.87 -0.42
C ARG A 455 -25.85 -13.08 -1.92
N ALA A 456 -24.78 -13.15 -2.73
CA ALA A 456 -24.86 -13.26 -4.19
C ALA A 456 -23.88 -14.32 -4.71
N HIS A 457 -23.80 -15.46 -4.04
CA HIS A 457 -22.81 -16.51 -4.31
C HIS A 457 -22.83 -17.08 -5.73
N GLU A 458 -23.96 -17.00 -6.45
CA GLU A 458 -24.05 -17.46 -7.83
C GLU A 458 -23.35 -16.52 -8.83
N VAL A 459 -23.06 -15.28 -8.44
CA VAL A 459 -22.31 -14.30 -9.26
C VAL A 459 -20.94 -14.84 -9.70
N ARG A 460 -20.28 -15.63 -8.88
CA ARG A 460 -19.01 -16.29 -9.22
C ARG A 460 -19.06 -17.10 -10.52
N ARG A 461 -20.25 -17.56 -10.96
CA ARG A 461 -20.41 -18.29 -12.23
C ARG A 461 -20.03 -17.41 -13.41
N ALA A 462 -20.47 -16.15 -13.37
CA ALA A 462 -20.20 -15.17 -14.40
C ALA A 462 -18.85 -14.46 -14.22
N ASN A 463 -18.46 -14.12 -12.98
CA ASN A 463 -17.30 -13.29 -12.71
C ASN A 463 -16.01 -14.04 -12.37
N VAL A 464 -16.11 -15.34 -12.02
CA VAL A 464 -14.95 -16.24 -11.82
C VAL A 464 -15.19 -17.53 -12.58
N PRO A 465 -15.16 -17.48 -13.92
CA PRO A 465 -15.52 -18.63 -14.75
C PRO A 465 -14.58 -19.81 -14.54
N VAL A 466 -15.09 -21.02 -14.66
CA VAL A 466 -14.27 -22.24 -14.58
C VAL A 466 -13.22 -22.32 -15.71
N GLY A 467 -13.43 -21.60 -16.82
CA GLY A 467 -12.44 -21.47 -17.89
C GLY A 467 -11.15 -20.75 -17.48
N TRP A 468 -11.14 -20.10 -16.31
CA TRP A 468 -9.92 -19.51 -15.73
C TRP A 468 -9.12 -20.50 -14.88
N ALA A 469 -9.59 -21.75 -14.72
CA ALA A 469 -8.84 -22.77 -13.98
C ALA A 469 -7.44 -23.00 -14.57
N ALA A 470 -6.49 -23.31 -13.70
CA ALA A 470 -5.11 -23.57 -14.10
C ALA A 470 -5.06 -24.69 -15.19
N PRO A 471 -4.30 -24.48 -16.26
CA PRO A 471 -3.26 -23.48 -16.50
C PRO A 471 -3.69 -22.30 -17.40
N ALA A 472 -4.94 -21.80 -17.31
CA ALA A 472 -5.43 -20.71 -18.18
C ALA A 472 -4.56 -19.44 -18.08
N PHE A 473 -4.08 -19.13 -16.88
CA PHE A 473 -3.07 -18.11 -16.61
C PHE A 473 -1.89 -18.74 -15.88
N ASP A 474 -0.73 -18.06 -15.91
CA ASP A 474 0.45 -18.51 -15.20
C ASP A 474 0.38 -18.15 -13.70
N VAL A 475 -0.34 -17.09 -13.35
CA VAL A 475 -0.49 -16.60 -11.97
C VAL A 475 -1.91 -16.09 -11.71
N LEU A 476 -2.47 -16.48 -10.57
CA LEU A 476 -3.71 -15.93 -10.05
C LEU A 476 -3.39 -14.84 -9.02
N GLN A 477 -4.00 -13.66 -9.17
CA GLN A 477 -3.84 -12.55 -8.25
C GLN A 477 -5.14 -12.28 -7.52
N LEU A 478 -5.06 -12.13 -6.19
CA LEU A 478 -6.23 -12.00 -5.33
C LEU A 478 -6.17 -10.70 -4.53
N GLU A 479 -7.31 -10.03 -4.41
CA GLU A 479 -7.47 -8.83 -3.59
C GLU A 479 -8.80 -8.85 -2.84
N ASP A 480 -8.84 -8.25 -1.66
CA ASP A 480 -9.98 -8.24 -0.77
C ASP A 480 -10.06 -6.98 0.12
N TYR A 481 -9.72 -5.85 -0.45
CA TYR A 481 -9.56 -4.55 0.24
C TYR A 481 -10.69 -4.22 1.22
N ASP A 482 -11.96 -4.39 0.81
CA ASP A 482 -13.11 -4.05 1.64
C ASP A 482 -13.17 -4.93 2.90
N TRP A 483 -12.84 -6.21 2.77
CA TRP A 483 -12.81 -7.11 3.94
C TRP A 483 -11.74 -6.71 4.93
N VAL A 484 -10.55 -6.35 4.43
CA VAL A 484 -9.42 -5.91 5.27
C VAL A 484 -9.75 -4.61 5.97
N THR A 485 -10.21 -3.60 5.23
CA THR A 485 -10.45 -2.25 5.75
C THR A 485 -11.70 -2.14 6.62
N GLU A 486 -12.66 -3.06 6.48
CA GLU A 486 -13.88 -3.16 7.28
C GLU A 486 -13.74 -4.12 8.48
N GLY A 487 -12.56 -4.68 8.72
CA GLY A 487 -12.32 -5.63 9.80
C GLY A 487 -12.87 -7.05 9.55
N ARG A 488 -13.13 -7.40 8.29
CA ARG A 488 -13.66 -8.68 7.83
C ARG A 488 -12.59 -9.63 7.29
N GLY A 489 -11.32 -9.40 7.58
CA GLY A 489 -10.19 -10.20 7.08
C GLY A 489 -10.28 -11.71 7.35
N ALA A 490 -11.11 -12.14 8.30
CA ALA A 490 -11.39 -13.56 8.53
C ALA A 490 -12.06 -14.26 7.32
N GLU A 491 -12.66 -13.51 6.39
CA GLU A 491 -13.28 -14.06 5.18
C GLU A 491 -12.26 -14.45 4.10
N THR A 492 -11.04 -13.93 4.16
CA THR A 492 -9.97 -14.17 3.16
C THR A 492 -9.58 -15.65 3.06
N ALA A 493 -9.37 -16.34 4.17
CA ALA A 493 -8.95 -17.75 4.15
C ALA A 493 -10.03 -18.71 3.59
N PRO A 494 -11.33 -18.61 3.99
CA PRO A 494 -12.41 -19.35 3.34
C PRO A 494 -12.53 -19.05 1.84
N ALA A 495 -12.37 -17.78 1.43
CA ALA A 495 -12.43 -17.38 0.03
C ALA A 495 -11.29 -17.97 -0.80
N ARG A 496 -10.07 -17.97 -0.28
CA ARG A 496 -8.91 -18.63 -0.92
C ARG A 496 -9.13 -20.13 -1.08
N THR A 497 -9.71 -20.78 -0.06
CA THR A 497 -10.04 -22.20 -0.14
C THR A 497 -11.05 -22.47 -1.26
N LEU A 498 -12.08 -21.63 -1.37
CA LEU A 498 -13.05 -21.72 -2.46
C LEU A 498 -12.41 -21.50 -3.84
N MET A 499 -11.52 -20.49 -3.96
CA MET A 499 -10.79 -20.21 -5.19
C MET A 499 -9.87 -21.35 -5.58
N ALA A 500 -9.16 -21.96 -4.63
CA ALA A 500 -8.34 -23.13 -4.87
C ALA A 500 -9.17 -24.33 -5.36
N ALA A 501 -10.33 -24.58 -4.77
CA ALA A 501 -11.24 -25.64 -5.21
C ALA A 501 -11.85 -25.37 -6.61
N ARG A 502 -12.07 -24.10 -6.98
CA ARG A 502 -12.67 -23.71 -8.26
C ARG A 502 -11.68 -23.59 -9.40
N LEU A 503 -10.51 -23.00 -9.15
CA LEU A 503 -9.53 -22.64 -10.19
C LEU A 503 -8.22 -23.43 -10.12
N ASN A 504 -7.98 -24.16 -9.04
CA ASN A 504 -6.85 -25.08 -8.86
C ASN A 504 -5.46 -24.44 -9.06
N TYR A 505 -5.27 -23.18 -8.60
CA TYR A 505 -3.91 -22.57 -8.53
C TYR A 505 -3.28 -22.88 -7.18
N PRO A 506 -2.10 -23.51 -7.14
CA PRO A 506 -1.36 -23.67 -5.90
C PRO A 506 -0.97 -22.31 -5.32
N VAL A 507 -0.80 -22.21 -4.00
CA VAL A 507 -0.47 -20.94 -3.32
C VAL A 507 0.82 -20.32 -3.87
N ALA A 508 1.77 -21.15 -4.29
CA ALA A 508 3.01 -20.71 -4.91
C ALA A 508 2.85 -20.01 -6.28
N ASP A 509 1.68 -20.19 -6.93
CA ASP A 509 1.33 -19.50 -8.18
C ASP A 509 0.26 -18.42 -7.96
N GLN A 510 0.14 -17.95 -6.71
CA GLN A 510 -0.75 -16.86 -6.34
C GLN A 510 0.01 -15.63 -5.90
N HIS A 511 -0.53 -14.46 -6.24
CA HIS A 511 -0.16 -13.17 -5.65
C HIS A 511 -1.30 -12.65 -4.78
N TYR A 512 -0.98 -11.77 -3.83
CA TYR A 512 -1.96 -11.10 -3.02
C TYR A 512 -1.74 -9.59 -3.02
N PHE A 513 -2.81 -8.84 -3.18
CA PHE A 513 -2.81 -7.38 -3.11
C PHE A 513 -3.47 -6.94 -1.82
N SER A 514 -2.71 -6.24 -1.00
CA SER A 514 -3.21 -5.60 0.21
C SER A 514 -3.23 -4.09 0.02
N GLY A 515 -4.28 -3.46 0.42
CA GLY A 515 -4.37 -2.01 0.31
C GLY A 515 -5.77 -1.50 0.47
N PHE A 516 -5.92 -0.33 0.28
CA PHE A 516 -6.81 0.69 -0.19
C PHE A 516 -7.24 1.66 0.90
N VAL A 517 -6.56 2.80 0.98
CA VAL A 517 -6.98 3.96 1.77
C VAL A 517 -7.49 5.03 0.81
N LEU A 518 -8.81 5.15 0.69
CA LEU A 518 -9.42 6.07 -0.28
C LEU A 518 -9.20 7.55 0.12
N LEU A 519 -9.41 7.86 1.39
CA LEU A 519 -9.33 9.22 1.93
C LEU A 519 -8.24 9.31 3.01
N ALA A 520 -7.58 10.46 3.11
CA ALA A 520 -6.52 10.69 4.11
C ALA A 520 -6.99 10.50 5.57
N GLU A 521 -8.28 10.74 5.85
CA GLU A 521 -8.90 10.52 7.16
C GLU A 521 -8.96 9.03 7.54
N GLN A 522 -8.89 8.14 6.56
CA GLN A 522 -8.94 6.68 6.72
C GLN A 522 -7.57 6.06 6.95
N ARG A 523 -6.49 6.84 7.08
CA ARG A 523 -5.11 6.34 7.23
C ARG A 523 -4.90 5.33 8.37
N ALA A 524 -5.82 5.25 9.34
CA ALA A 524 -5.79 4.20 10.38
C ALA A 524 -5.93 2.77 9.81
N GLN A 525 -6.47 2.63 8.58
CA GLN A 525 -6.60 1.34 7.88
C GLN A 525 -5.23 0.73 7.51
N TRP A 526 -4.15 1.53 7.48
CA TRP A 526 -2.80 1.02 7.16
C TRP A 526 -2.33 -0.09 8.11
N ALA A 527 -2.80 -0.09 9.36
CA ALA A 527 -2.54 -1.18 10.30
C ALA A 527 -3.05 -2.53 9.76
N ALA A 528 -4.34 -2.58 9.40
CA ALA A 528 -4.96 -3.79 8.87
C ALA A 528 -4.37 -4.21 7.51
N ILE A 529 -3.99 -3.22 6.68
CA ILE A 529 -3.35 -3.45 5.38
C ILE A 529 -1.98 -4.12 5.58
N ALA A 530 -1.15 -3.61 6.51
CA ALA A 530 0.14 -4.20 6.83
C ALA A 530 0.01 -5.63 7.40
N ASP A 531 -0.94 -5.85 8.32
CA ASP A 531 -1.21 -7.16 8.92
C ASP A 531 -1.68 -8.18 7.87
N ALA A 532 -2.54 -7.77 6.93
CA ALA A 532 -3.01 -8.64 5.84
C ALA A 532 -1.88 -9.01 4.87
N ALA A 533 -1.01 -8.04 4.52
CA ALA A 533 0.15 -8.29 3.69
C ALA A 533 1.13 -9.27 4.36
N ASP A 534 1.36 -9.14 5.65
CA ASP A 534 2.21 -10.03 6.43
C ASP A 534 1.61 -11.44 6.57
N ALA A 535 0.31 -11.53 6.78
CA ALA A 535 -0.41 -12.80 6.80
C ALA A 535 -0.29 -13.55 5.46
N ALA A 536 -0.48 -12.86 4.34
CA ALA A 536 -0.35 -13.44 3.01
C ALA A 536 1.07 -14.00 2.74
N ARG A 537 2.11 -13.29 3.18
CA ARG A 537 3.50 -13.77 3.08
C ARG A 537 3.73 -15.04 3.91
N ARG A 538 3.21 -15.07 5.15
CA ARG A 538 3.30 -16.26 6.02
C ARG A 538 2.55 -17.46 5.45
N ASP A 539 1.45 -17.22 4.73
CA ASP A 539 0.67 -18.25 4.04
C ASP A 539 1.39 -18.81 2.79
N GLY A 540 2.50 -18.20 2.38
CA GLY A 540 3.37 -18.69 1.30
C GLY A 540 2.91 -18.30 -0.10
N VAL A 541 2.16 -17.21 -0.28
CA VAL A 541 1.91 -16.67 -1.62
C VAL A 541 3.20 -16.23 -2.28
N ALA A 542 3.28 -16.39 -3.61
CA ALA A 542 4.51 -16.12 -4.35
C ALA A 542 4.97 -14.66 -4.22
N ARG A 543 4.04 -13.72 -4.21
CA ARG A 543 4.31 -12.28 -4.04
C ARG A 543 3.14 -11.56 -3.37
N THR A 544 3.47 -10.54 -2.60
CA THR A 544 2.49 -9.64 -1.97
C THR A 544 2.78 -8.21 -2.39
N PHE A 545 1.74 -7.47 -2.72
CA PHE A 545 1.81 -6.09 -3.19
C PHE A 545 1.03 -5.15 -2.27
N ILE A 546 1.49 -3.90 -2.17
CA ILE A 546 0.76 -2.81 -1.52
C ILE A 546 0.10 -1.95 -2.59
N TRP A 547 -1.18 -1.74 -2.50
CA TRP A 547 -1.95 -0.81 -3.31
C TRP A 547 -2.14 0.50 -2.53
N ALA A 548 -1.67 1.66 -2.99
CA ALA A 548 -0.73 1.87 -4.08
C ALA A 548 0.21 3.05 -3.74
N LEU A 549 1.21 3.27 -4.56
CA LEU A 549 2.22 4.31 -4.36
C LEU A 549 1.65 5.70 -4.09
N PRO A 550 0.60 6.18 -4.79
CA PRO A 550 0.01 7.50 -4.49
C PRO A 550 -0.52 7.62 -3.07
N GLN A 551 -1.20 6.59 -2.54
CA GLN A 551 -1.71 6.55 -1.18
C GLN A 551 -0.59 6.42 -0.15
N VAL A 552 0.42 5.59 -0.44
CA VAL A 552 1.64 5.45 0.37
C VAL A 552 2.34 6.80 0.51
N ALA A 553 2.50 7.54 -0.60
CA ALA A 553 3.13 8.85 -0.61
C ALA A 553 2.32 9.88 0.19
N ARG A 554 1.01 9.98 -0.07
CA ARG A 554 0.09 10.90 0.59
C ARG A 554 0.07 10.73 2.10
N ASP A 555 0.02 9.48 2.58
CA ASP A 555 -0.20 9.18 4.00
C ASP A 555 1.10 9.02 4.80
N GLY A 556 2.24 8.97 4.13
CA GLY A 556 3.54 8.75 4.76
C GLY A 556 3.75 7.29 5.22
N PHE A 557 3.05 6.33 4.60
CA PHE A 557 3.18 4.93 4.99
C PHE A 557 4.55 4.37 4.62
N VAL A 558 5.20 3.77 5.60
CA VAL A 558 6.46 3.04 5.43
C VAL A 558 6.32 1.65 6.02
N ILE A 559 6.92 0.70 5.34
CA ILE A 559 7.02 -0.68 5.80
C ILE A 559 8.48 -1.07 5.80
N HIS A 560 8.89 -1.86 6.76
CA HIS A 560 10.25 -2.37 6.82
C HIS A 560 10.20 -3.85 7.19
N ASP A 561 10.91 -4.65 6.42
CA ASP A 561 11.37 -5.96 6.87
C ASP A 561 12.57 -5.68 7.77
N GLY A 562 12.34 -5.03 8.93
CA GLY A 562 13.33 -5.19 9.96
C GLY A 562 13.53 -6.69 10.09
N GLU A 563 14.75 -7.20 10.20
CA GLU A 563 14.89 -8.29 11.13
C GLU A 563 14.12 -7.77 12.34
N GLU A 564 12.90 -8.25 12.56
CA GLU A 564 12.48 -8.40 13.92
C GLU A 564 13.65 -9.21 14.49
N GLU A 565 14.63 -8.54 15.11
CA GLU A 565 15.13 -9.11 16.34
C GLU A 565 13.82 -9.50 16.98
N GLU A 566 13.51 -10.78 16.96
CA GLU A 566 12.32 -11.35 17.58
C GLU A 566 12.31 -10.76 18.99
N VAL A 567 11.63 -9.60 19.15
CA VAL A 567 11.69 -8.81 20.37
C VAL A 567 10.76 -9.45 21.41
N GLN A 568 10.54 -10.73 21.29
CA GLN A 568 10.29 -11.66 22.35
C GLN A 568 11.61 -12.12 23.01
N ALA A 569 12.70 -11.35 22.88
CA ALA A 569 13.91 -11.59 23.58
C ALA A 569 13.65 -11.54 25.08
N PHE A 570 13.68 -12.70 25.69
CA PHE A 570 13.59 -12.87 27.12
C PHE A 570 15.01 -12.92 27.67
N ASP A 571 15.31 -12.01 28.60
CA ASP A 571 16.58 -12.04 29.32
C ASP A 571 16.39 -12.82 30.60
N ALA A 572 17.15 -13.88 30.80
CA ALA A 572 17.12 -14.70 32.02
C ALA A 572 17.78 -13.96 33.22
N VAL A 573 17.34 -12.71 33.45
CA VAL A 573 17.81 -11.86 34.56
C VAL A 573 16.67 -11.54 35.50
N ASP A 574 17.00 -11.44 36.78
CA ASP A 574 16.01 -11.11 37.81
C ASP A 574 15.78 -9.59 37.89
N PHE A 575 14.53 -9.19 37.99
CA PHE A 575 14.17 -7.83 38.42
C PHE A 575 14.76 -7.56 39.83
N PRO A 576 15.22 -6.33 40.15
CA PRO A 576 15.78 -6.03 41.45
C PRO A 576 14.85 -6.45 42.60
N ILE A 577 15.23 -7.51 43.30
CA ILE A 577 14.37 -8.21 44.30
C ILE A 577 13.93 -7.26 45.43
N ALA A 578 14.80 -6.32 45.84
CA ALA A 578 14.48 -5.36 46.89
C ALA A 578 13.29 -4.46 46.47
N ILE A 579 13.22 -4.07 45.20
CA ILE A 579 12.12 -3.26 44.64
C ILE A 579 10.88 -4.15 44.43
N GLY A 580 11.05 -5.33 43.87
CA GLY A 580 9.94 -6.21 43.52
C GLY A 580 9.12 -6.74 44.73
N ARG A 581 9.74 -6.83 45.91
CA ARG A 581 9.08 -7.36 47.12
C ARG A 581 7.83 -6.58 47.57
N GLU A 582 7.76 -5.32 47.25
CA GLU A 582 6.66 -4.44 47.68
C GLU A 582 5.75 -4.04 46.51
N ALA A 583 5.87 -4.74 45.40
CA ALA A 583 5.03 -4.50 44.25
C ALA A 583 3.55 -4.79 44.57
N MET A 584 2.67 -3.95 44.07
CA MET A 584 1.24 -4.25 44.02
C MET A 584 0.99 -5.32 42.96
N VAL A 585 0.08 -6.25 43.29
CA VAL A 585 -0.24 -7.40 42.42
C VAL A 585 -1.69 -7.35 42.01
N ALA A 586 -1.95 -7.44 40.72
CA ALA A 586 -3.29 -7.52 40.12
C ALA A 586 -3.42 -8.78 39.27
N THR A 587 -4.52 -9.51 39.44
CA THR A 587 -4.86 -10.67 38.64
C THR A 587 -5.99 -10.30 37.67
N GLU A 588 -5.81 -10.47 36.40
CA GLU A 588 -6.76 -10.08 35.34
C GLU A 588 -7.31 -11.31 34.60
N PHE A 589 -8.58 -11.26 34.23
CA PHE A 589 -9.25 -12.15 33.31
C PHE A 589 -9.95 -11.32 32.24
N SER A 590 -10.18 -11.89 31.06
CA SER A 590 -11.05 -11.31 30.03
C SER A 590 -12.34 -12.12 30.00
N THR A 591 -13.45 -11.47 30.40
CA THR A 591 -14.78 -12.09 30.40
C THR A 591 -15.78 -11.18 29.72
N GLN A 592 -16.39 -11.64 28.66
CA GLN A 592 -17.51 -10.95 28.02
C GLN A 592 -18.80 -11.32 28.72
N VAL A 593 -19.56 -10.31 29.17
CA VAL A 593 -20.87 -10.48 29.81
C VAL A 593 -21.93 -9.82 28.93
N ILE A 594 -22.87 -10.62 28.44
CA ILE A 594 -24.02 -10.14 27.66
C ILE A 594 -25.27 -10.31 28.54
N ALA A 595 -25.90 -9.19 28.90
CA ALA A 595 -27.16 -9.19 29.64
C ALA A 595 -28.34 -8.98 28.68
N SER A 596 -29.35 -9.85 28.76
CA SER A 596 -30.61 -9.68 28.02
C SER A 596 -31.52 -8.67 28.75
N PRO A 597 -32.53 -8.07 28.06
CA PRO A 597 -33.49 -7.17 28.70
C PRO A 597 -34.29 -7.82 29.87
N SER A 598 -34.35 -9.15 29.92
CA SER A 598 -34.98 -9.92 31.02
C SER A 598 -34.08 -10.10 32.23
N GLY A 599 -32.85 -9.60 32.21
CA GLY A 599 -31.89 -9.74 33.32
C GLY A 599 -31.08 -11.04 33.32
N HIS A 600 -31.26 -11.93 32.35
CA HIS A 600 -30.41 -13.11 32.20
C HIS A 600 -29.06 -12.72 31.58
N GLU A 601 -27.97 -13.26 32.14
CA GLU A 601 -26.62 -13.04 31.67
C GLU A 601 -26.05 -14.29 31.01
N GLN A 602 -25.37 -14.09 29.88
CA GLN A 602 -24.47 -15.06 29.29
C GLN A 602 -23.03 -14.57 29.47
N ARG A 603 -22.15 -15.43 29.96
CA ARG A 603 -20.75 -15.11 30.26
C ARG A 603 -19.84 -15.99 29.41
N ALA A 604 -18.91 -15.39 28.70
CA ALA A 604 -17.85 -16.09 27.99
C ALA A 604 -16.49 -15.61 28.50
N SER A 605 -15.66 -16.55 28.98
CA SER A 605 -14.29 -16.26 29.39
C SER A 605 -13.38 -16.43 28.16
N GLU A 606 -12.72 -15.37 27.75
CA GLU A 606 -11.81 -15.39 26.58
C GLU A 606 -10.44 -15.96 26.96
N TRP A 607 -10.07 -15.90 28.25
CA TRP A 607 -8.78 -16.38 28.70
C TRP A 607 -8.95 -17.62 29.58
N ALA A 608 -8.25 -18.69 29.23
CA ALA A 608 -8.21 -19.91 30.03
C ALA A 608 -7.38 -19.73 31.32
N GLU A 609 -6.40 -18.84 31.34
CA GLU A 609 -5.52 -18.53 32.44
C GLU A 609 -5.56 -17.04 32.78
N ALA A 610 -5.44 -16.69 34.05
CA ALA A 610 -5.27 -15.31 34.49
C ALA A 610 -3.97 -14.71 33.97
N ARG A 611 -3.94 -13.42 33.79
CA ARG A 611 -2.73 -12.63 33.45
C ARG A 611 -2.38 -11.76 34.67
N MET A 612 -1.11 -11.76 35.05
CA MET A 612 -0.64 -10.98 36.17
C MET A 612 -0.15 -9.61 35.72
N ARG A 613 -0.52 -8.60 36.50
CA ARG A 613 0.08 -7.26 36.41
C ARG A 613 0.67 -6.87 37.75
N TYR A 614 1.74 -6.11 37.72
CA TYR A 614 2.42 -5.65 38.90
C TYR A 614 2.70 -4.14 38.76
N ASP A 615 2.73 -3.45 39.89
CA ASP A 615 3.28 -2.12 40.01
C ASP A 615 4.43 -2.13 41.03
N ALA A 616 5.64 -2.00 40.56
CA ALA A 616 6.84 -2.03 41.39
C ALA A 616 7.23 -0.64 41.95
N GLY A 617 6.49 0.42 41.64
CA GLY A 617 6.71 1.77 42.14
C GLY A 617 6.82 1.85 43.67
N PRO A 618 5.91 1.21 44.44
CA PRO A 618 5.96 1.20 45.92
C PRO A 618 7.26 0.69 46.53
N GLY A 619 8.00 -0.15 45.83
CA GLY A 619 9.27 -0.71 46.28
C GLY A 619 10.50 0.18 46.09
N VAL A 620 10.36 1.28 45.43
CA VAL A 620 11.50 2.22 45.19
C VAL A 620 11.59 3.21 46.35
N ARG A 621 12.59 3.06 47.20
CA ARG A 621 12.72 3.78 48.47
C ARG A 621 13.99 4.59 48.64
N SER A 622 14.92 4.46 47.70
CA SER A 622 16.20 5.14 47.75
C SER A 622 16.65 5.64 46.37
N GLU A 623 17.54 6.65 46.33
CA GLU A 623 18.16 7.09 45.08
C GLU A 623 18.93 5.95 44.41
N ALA A 624 19.45 5.00 45.19
CA ALA A 624 20.10 3.81 44.66
C ALA A 624 19.11 2.91 43.91
N ASP A 625 17.87 2.74 44.46
CA ASP A 625 16.80 1.98 43.80
C ASP A 625 16.40 2.66 42.48
N VAL A 626 16.25 3.99 42.47
CA VAL A 626 15.96 4.76 41.28
C VAL A 626 17.01 4.53 40.19
N ARG A 627 18.30 4.60 40.56
CA ARG A 627 19.41 4.38 39.61
C ARG A 627 19.43 2.94 39.09
N ALA A 628 19.21 1.96 39.99
CA ALA A 628 19.14 0.54 39.62
C ALA A 628 17.97 0.27 38.65
N LEU A 629 16.77 0.82 38.94
CA LEU A 629 15.61 0.69 38.10
C LEU A 629 15.81 1.35 36.72
N ALA A 630 16.36 2.59 36.68
CA ALA A 630 16.63 3.29 35.43
C ALA A 630 17.66 2.56 34.55
N ALA A 631 18.70 1.99 35.18
CA ALA A 631 19.68 1.17 34.47
C ALA A 631 19.06 -0.11 33.94
N PHE A 632 18.23 -0.77 34.74
CA PHE A 632 17.51 -1.99 34.37
C PHE A 632 16.53 -1.74 33.21
N PHE A 633 15.74 -0.65 33.29
CA PHE A 633 14.78 -0.24 32.26
C PHE A 633 15.49 0.02 30.90
N ARG A 634 16.60 0.76 30.92
CA ARG A 634 17.40 1.02 29.70
C ARG A 634 17.99 -0.26 29.12
N ALA A 635 18.49 -1.16 29.96
CA ALA A 635 19.04 -2.43 29.50
C ALA A 635 17.96 -3.35 28.89
N ARG A 636 16.69 -3.24 29.33
CA ARG A 636 15.54 -3.96 28.75
C ARG A 636 14.89 -3.23 27.60
N ARG A 637 15.37 -2.02 27.22
CA ARG A 637 14.80 -1.19 26.16
C ARG A 637 13.29 -0.96 26.36
N GLY A 638 12.90 -0.57 27.58
CA GLY A 638 11.50 -0.40 27.93
C GLY A 638 10.71 -1.70 27.89
N ALA A 639 9.61 -1.74 27.17
CA ALA A 639 8.71 -2.89 27.03
C ALA A 639 9.26 -3.99 26.10
N ALA A 640 10.41 -3.77 25.44
CA ALA A 640 10.90 -4.63 24.37
C ALA A 640 11.39 -6.01 24.83
N ARG A 641 11.95 -6.14 26.02
CA ARG A 641 12.58 -7.38 26.51
C ARG A 641 11.95 -7.87 27.79
N GLY A 642 11.57 -9.15 27.82
CA GLY A 642 11.07 -9.81 29.03
C GLY A 642 12.19 -10.13 30.02
N PHE A 643 11.82 -10.32 31.28
CA PHE A 643 12.72 -10.67 32.37
C PHE A 643 12.00 -11.44 33.48
N ARG A 644 12.75 -12.00 34.44
CA ARG A 644 12.22 -12.75 35.57
C ARG A 644 11.75 -11.80 36.68
N PHE A 645 10.54 -12.02 37.16
CA PHE A 645 9.98 -11.29 38.30
C PHE A 645 9.52 -12.24 39.38
N ARG A 646 10.00 -12.02 40.60
CA ARG A 646 9.55 -12.77 41.79
C ARG A 646 8.26 -12.16 42.30
N ASP A 647 7.12 -12.82 42.06
CA ASP A 647 5.83 -12.40 42.60
C ASP A 647 5.87 -12.43 44.14
N PRO A 648 5.63 -11.29 44.82
CA PRO A 648 5.70 -11.26 46.29
C PRO A 648 4.64 -12.13 46.97
N LEU A 649 3.52 -12.43 46.32
CA LEU A 649 2.40 -13.18 46.86
C LEU A 649 2.36 -14.64 46.39
N ASP A 650 2.92 -14.91 45.18
CA ASP A 650 2.78 -16.22 44.53
C ASP A 650 4.02 -16.65 43.77
N HIS A 651 5.01 -17.23 44.45
CA HIS A 651 6.30 -17.66 43.90
C HIS A 651 6.73 -19.08 44.24
N GLY A 652 5.81 -19.92 44.77
CA GLY A 652 6.12 -21.30 45.14
C GLY A 652 4.92 -22.25 44.98
N SER A 653 5.20 -23.55 44.92
CA SER A 653 4.23 -24.62 44.78
C SER A 653 3.54 -24.98 46.11
N ALA A 654 4.22 -24.73 47.22
CA ALA A 654 3.71 -25.06 48.58
C ALA A 654 2.57 -24.12 49.01
N ALA A 655 1.64 -24.62 49.80
CA ALA A 655 0.64 -23.79 50.42
C ALA A 655 1.28 -22.83 51.44
N ALA A 656 0.77 -21.59 51.52
CA ALA A 656 1.14 -20.59 52.52
C ALA A 656 2.65 -20.27 52.63
N GLY A 657 3.40 -20.27 51.52
CA GLY A 657 4.81 -19.81 51.49
C GLY A 657 5.81 -20.77 52.13
N GLY A 658 5.46 -22.02 52.32
CA GLY A 658 6.35 -23.07 52.81
C GLY A 658 7.45 -23.43 51.79
N ALA A 659 8.46 -24.17 52.26
CA ALA A 659 9.49 -24.75 51.38
C ALA A 659 8.85 -25.77 50.42
N PRO A 660 9.27 -25.80 49.11
CA PRO A 660 8.73 -26.75 48.15
C PRO A 660 8.95 -28.20 48.57
N GLY A 661 7.87 -29.00 48.57
CA GLY A 661 7.89 -30.44 48.84
C GLY A 661 7.63 -31.26 47.57
N PRO A 662 8.19 -32.51 47.46
CA PRO A 662 8.05 -33.33 46.27
C PRO A 662 6.61 -33.76 45.97
N LEU A 663 5.67 -33.50 46.89
CA LEU A 663 4.26 -33.88 46.77
C LEU A 663 3.29 -32.71 46.55
N ASP A 664 3.77 -31.48 46.39
CA ASP A 664 2.96 -30.27 46.35
C ASP A 664 1.93 -30.25 45.22
N GLN A 665 2.37 -30.39 43.98
CA GLN A 665 1.50 -30.26 42.83
C GLN A 665 1.45 -31.58 42.03
N TRP A 666 0.24 -31.92 41.61
CA TRP A 666 0.04 -33.07 40.71
C TRP A 666 0.30 -32.65 39.26
N LEU A 667 1.20 -33.35 38.57
CA LEU A 667 1.58 -33.06 37.21
C LEU A 667 0.93 -33.98 36.17
N GLY A 668 0.53 -35.16 36.60
CA GLY A 668 -0.11 -36.15 35.72
C GLY A 668 0.10 -37.60 36.23
N THR A 669 -0.32 -38.53 35.39
CA THR A 669 -0.16 -39.98 35.63
C THR A 669 0.83 -40.54 34.61
N GLY A 670 1.75 -41.37 35.06
CA GLY A 670 2.66 -42.13 34.18
C GLY A 670 1.89 -43.12 33.30
N ASP A 671 2.37 -43.35 32.11
CA ASP A 671 1.83 -44.34 31.14
C ASP A 671 2.87 -45.43 30.77
N GLY A 672 4.07 -45.38 31.35
CA GLY A 672 5.17 -46.28 31.03
C GLY A 672 5.97 -45.90 29.79
N THR A 673 5.58 -44.84 29.06
CA THR A 673 6.26 -44.37 27.83
C THR A 673 6.62 -42.88 27.91
N ARG A 674 5.79 -42.05 28.48
CA ARG A 674 5.95 -40.62 28.62
C ARG A 674 7.00 -40.28 29.69
N ARG A 675 8.01 -39.48 29.26
CA ARG A 675 9.07 -39.02 30.17
C ARG A 675 8.94 -37.55 30.57
N GLN A 676 8.12 -36.78 29.86
CA GLN A 676 8.04 -35.32 29.95
C GLN A 676 6.74 -34.87 30.60
N PHE A 677 6.85 -34.03 31.65
CA PHE A 677 5.72 -33.53 32.43
C PHE A 677 5.88 -32.03 32.68
N ALA A 678 4.91 -31.23 32.24
CA ALA A 678 4.92 -29.79 32.46
C ALA A 678 4.73 -29.46 33.96
N LEU A 679 5.49 -28.50 34.46
CA LEU A 679 5.27 -27.93 35.79
C LEU A 679 4.00 -27.09 35.79
N VAL A 680 3.10 -27.36 36.73
CA VAL A 680 1.80 -26.69 36.86
C VAL A 680 1.45 -26.39 38.27
N LYS A 681 0.84 -25.24 38.53
CA LYS A 681 0.24 -24.90 39.81
C LYS A 681 -1.27 -24.89 39.71
N HIS A 682 -1.93 -25.51 40.69
CA HIS A 682 -3.38 -25.58 40.74
C HIS A 682 -3.90 -24.64 41.84
N TYR A 683 -4.92 -23.84 41.50
CA TYR A 683 -5.62 -22.96 42.43
C TYR A 683 -7.06 -23.39 42.56
N GLY A 684 -7.56 -23.37 43.80
CA GLY A 684 -8.90 -23.82 44.10
C GLY A 684 -8.98 -25.31 44.50
N GLY A 685 -10.19 -25.85 44.62
CA GLY A 685 -10.46 -27.24 45.01
C GLY A 685 -11.79 -27.72 44.44
N GLY A 686 -12.01 -29.05 44.45
CA GLY A 686 -13.21 -29.66 43.87
C GLY A 686 -13.23 -29.56 42.37
N ASP A 687 -14.40 -29.31 41.76
CA ASP A 687 -14.60 -29.29 40.32
C ASP A 687 -14.15 -27.97 39.64
N ALA A 688 -13.78 -26.95 40.44
CA ALA A 688 -13.38 -25.63 39.92
C ALA A 688 -11.91 -25.35 40.22
N VAL A 689 -11.02 -26.00 39.49
CA VAL A 689 -9.56 -25.83 39.60
C VAL A 689 -9.04 -25.03 38.42
N GLN A 690 -8.41 -23.87 38.68
CA GLN A 690 -7.63 -23.17 37.70
C GLN A 690 -6.22 -23.78 37.65
N ARG A 691 -5.72 -24.05 36.46
CA ARG A 691 -4.37 -24.50 36.18
C ARG A 691 -3.52 -23.36 35.65
N ARG A 692 -2.29 -23.19 36.17
CA ARG A 692 -1.30 -22.25 35.67
C ARG A 692 -0.05 -23.02 35.23
N ALA A 693 0.40 -22.84 34.00
CA ALA A 693 1.66 -23.38 33.53
C ALA A 693 2.83 -22.61 34.18
N ILE A 694 3.82 -23.33 34.71
CA ILE A 694 5.02 -22.74 35.32
C ILE A 694 6.20 -22.91 34.39
N ARG A 695 6.66 -21.82 33.80
CA ARG A 695 7.68 -21.82 32.76
C ARG A 695 9.07 -21.42 33.25
N LEU A 696 9.16 -20.69 34.35
CA LEU A 696 10.41 -20.21 34.93
C LEU A 696 10.64 -20.76 36.36
N PRO A 697 10.81 -22.07 36.51
CA PRO A 697 11.21 -22.58 37.82
C PRO A 697 12.55 -22.02 38.25
N VAL A 698 12.72 -21.80 39.53
CA VAL A 698 14.00 -21.37 40.11
C VAL A 698 14.98 -22.53 40.04
N PRO A 699 16.15 -22.37 39.43
CA PRO A 699 17.15 -23.44 39.33
C PRO A 699 17.46 -24.07 40.68
N GLY A 700 17.46 -25.40 40.71
CA GLY A 700 17.77 -26.18 41.94
C GLY A 700 16.65 -26.23 42.97
N SER A 701 15.49 -25.58 42.74
CA SER A 701 14.34 -25.61 43.68
C SER A 701 13.36 -26.76 43.43
N VAL A 702 13.46 -27.41 42.27
CA VAL A 702 12.51 -28.43 41.85
C VAL A 702 12.78 -29.77 42.56
N ARG A 703 11.74 -30.33 43.19
CA ARG A 703 11.75 -31.64 43.81
C ARG A 703 10.60 -32.45 43.23
N ALA A 704 10.84 -33.64 42.76
CA ALA A 704 9.83 -34.49 42.11
C ALA A 704 9.65 -35.82 42.82
N SER A 705 8.44 -36.39 42.68
CA SER A 705 8.15 -37.74 43.18
C SER A 705 7.33 -38.56 42.18
N ILE A 706 7.53 -39.89 42.23
CA ILE A 706 6.74 -40.88 41.50
C ILE A 706 6.11 -41.79 42.56
N ASP A 707 4.78 -41.92 42.56
CA ASP A 707 3.99 -42.64 43.60
C ASP A 707 4.38 -42.26 45.03
N GLY A 708 4.67 -40.98 45.25
CA GLY A 708 5.02 -40.45 46.59
C GLY A 708 6.47 -40.68 46.99
N VAL A 709 7.28 -41.35 46.17
CA VAL A 709 8.71 -41.55 46.42
C VAL A 709 9.49 -40.47 45.70
N GLU A 710 10.26 -39.67 46.45
CA GLU A 710 11.10 -38.62 45.88
C GLU A 710 12.19 -39.20 44.99
N THR A 711 12.45 -38.55 43.85
CA THR A 711 13.48 -38.94 42.91
C THR A 711 14.27 -37.71 42.42
N ALA A 712 15.55 -37.92 42.15
CA ALA A 712 16.44 -36.95 41.52
C ALA A 712 16.77 -37.32 40.05
N ALA A 713 16.17 -38.40 39.51
CA ALA A 713 16.43 -38.92 38.16
C ALA A 713 15.63 -38.15 37.11
N PHE A 714 15.84 -36.84 37.02
CA PHE A 714 15.20 -35.94 36.03
C PHE A 714 16.08 -34.72 35.76
N VAL A 715 15.82 -34.06 34.64
CA VAL A 715 16.29 -32.71 34.35
C VAL A 715 15.12 -31.76 34.13
N VAL A 716 15.31 -30.47 34.40
CA VAL A 716 14.33 -29.42 34.10
C VAL A 716 14.71 -28.79 32.78
N THR A 717 13.80 -28.79 31.80
CA THR A 717 14.02 -28.16 30.48
C THR A 717 13.90 -26.64 30.56
N GLY A 718 14.40 -25.94 29.55
CA GLY A 718 14.29 -24.47 29.45
C GLY A 718 12.82 -23.99 29.38
N GLU A 719 11.88 -24.86 29.04
CA GLU A 719 10.44 -24.57 28.94
C GLU A 719 9.66 -24.85 30.25
N GLY A 720 10.35 -25.17 31.34
CA GLY A 720 9.74 -25.45 32.61
C GLY A 720 9.08 -26.84 32.70
N GLU A 721 9.66 -27.84 32.08
CA GLU A 721 9.18 -29.22 32.11
C GLU A 721 10.16 -30.15 32.80
N LEU A 722 9.65 -31.19 33.46
CA LEU A 722 10.44 -32.29 33.98
C LEU A 722 10.63 -33.33 32.90
N LEU A 723 11.86 -33.66 32.58
CA LEU A 723 12.23 -34.79 31.72
C LEU A 723 12.88 -35.87 32.58
N PHE A 724 12.14 -36.96 32.86
CA PHE A 724 12.65 -38.10 33.66
C PHE A 724 13.64 -38.97 32.86
N ASP A 725 14.64 -39.51 33.52
CA ASP A 725 15.60 -40.40 32.89
C ASP A 725 14.93 -41.69 32.39
N THR A 726 13.94 -42.17 33.10
CA THR A 726 13.10 -43.32 32.72
C THR A 726 11.60 -42.94 32.83
N PRO A 727 10.76 -43.45 31.93
CA PRO A 727 9.31 -43.15 31.99
C PRO A 727 8.74 -43.62 33.31
N PRO A 728 7.94 -42.80 34.02
CA PRO A 728 7.17 -43.25 35.18
C PRO A 728 6.22 -44.41 34.83
N PRO A 729 6.11 -45.45 35.68
CA PRO A 729 5.27 -46.60 35.40
C PRO A 729 3.80 -46.26 35.10
N GLY A 730 3.11 -47.09 34.35
CA GLY A 730 1.70 -46.92 34.07
C GLY A 730 0.87 -46.88 35.35
N GLY A 731 0.05 -45.80 35.49
CA GLY A 731 -0.77 -45.55 36.67
C GLY A 731 -0.06 -44.80 37.81
N ALA A 732 1.25 -44.62 37.75
CA ALA A 732 2.01 -43.92 38.80
C ALA A 732 1.69 -42.40 38.86
N ALA A 733 1.45 -41.87 40.08
CA ALA A 733 1.21 -40.45 40.26
C ALA A 733 2.51 -39.66 40.22
N VAL A 734 2.64 -38.73 39.29
CA VAL A 734 3.78 -37.82 39.14
C VAL A 734 3.45 -36.49 39.81
N ARG A 735 4.29 -36.07 40.78
CA ARG A 735 4.13 -34.82 41.50
C ARG A 735 5.45 -34.06 41.58
N ALA A 736 5.37 -32.74 41.78
CA ALA A 736 6.55 -31.92 42.04
C ALA A 736 6.22 -30.69 42.88
N GLY A 737 7.25 -30.20 43.59
CA GLY A 737 7.26 -28.89 44.20
C GLY A 737 8.45 -28.07 43.73
N TYR A 738 8.29 -26.77 43.71
CA TYR A 738 9.26 -25.83 43.13
C TYR A 738 9.01 -24.39 43.59
N MET A 739 10.03 -23.56 43.52
CA MET A 739 9.93 -22.11 43.48
C MET A 739 9.90 -21.66 42.03
N PHE A 740 9.23 -20.54 41.72
CA PHE A 740 9.15 -20.03 40.34
C PHE A 740 9.14 -18.51 40.31
N ASP A 741 9.56 -17.96 39.18
CA ASP A 741 9.40 -16.57 38.82
C ASP A 741 8.37 -16.42 37.69
N VAL A 742 7.81 -15.24 37.57
CA VAL A 742 6.86 -14.89 36.51
C VAL A 742 7.61 -14.20 35.41
N PRO A 743 7.45 -14.62 34.13
CA PRO A 743 8.00 -13.88 33.02
C PRO A 743 7.21 -12.58 32.82
N VAL A 744 7.87 -11.43 32.93
CA VAL A 744 7.23 -10.12 32.78
C VAL A 744 8.05 -9.22 31.85
N ARG A 745 7.42 -8.17 31.38
CA ARG A 745 8.06 -7.00 30.75
C ARG A 745 7.54 -5.71 31.36
N PHE A 746 8.20 -4.60 31.13
CA PHE A 746 7.58 -3.30 31.42
C PHE A 746 6.32 -3.15 30.55
N ALA A 747 5.28 -2.55 31.12
CA ALA A 747 4.02 -2.33 30.40
C ALA A 747 4.14 -1.18 29.37
N GLU A 748 5.10 -0.27 29.59
CA GLU A 748 5.27 0.98 28.84
C GLU A 748 6.73 1.19 28.45
N ASP A 749 6.97 1.93 27.35
CA ASP A 749 8.31 2.34 26.91
C ASP A 749 8.80 3.60 27.61
N ARG A 750 8.04 4.11 28.57
CA ARG A 750 8.33 5.34 29.30
C ARG A 750 8.48 5.06 30.81
N LEU A 751 9.58 5.48 31.39
CA LEU A 751 9.81 5.48 32.82
C LEU A 751 9.97 6.93 33.28
N GLU A 752 9.00 7.45 34.02
CA GLU A 752 9.04 8.80 34.60
C GLU A 752 9.62 8.75 36.01
N VAL A 753 10.73 9.42 36.20
CA VAL A 753 11.42 9.56 37.49
C VAL A 753 11.74 11.02 37.74
N SER A 754 11.26 11.58 38.84
CA SER A 754 11.57 12.95 39.26
C SER A 754 12.44 12.94 40.53
N CYS A 755 13.61 13.55 40.47
CA CYS A 755 14.44 13.76 41.68
C CYS A 755 13.76 14.67 42.72
N ALA A 756 12.86 15.56 42.29
CA ALA A 756 12.10 16.42 43.19
C ALA A 756 11.03 15.66 43.97
N THR A 757 10.40 14.69 43.33
CA THR A 757 9.36 13.81 43.96
C THR A 757 10.00 12.85 44.92
N PHE A 758 11.25 12.45 44.68
CA PHE A 758 11.98 11.51 45.55
C PHE A 758 12.22 12.04 46.95
N LEU A 759 12.52 13.34 47.09
CA LEU A 759 12.66 14.00 48.42
C LEU A 759 11.33 14.11 49.15
N ALA A 760 10.20 13.92 48.46
CA ALA A 760 8.86 13.91 49.05
C ALA A 760 8.31 12.46 49.31
N GLY A 761 9.07 11.40 48.94
CA GLY A 761 8.71 10.00 49.25
C GLY A 761 7.73 9.34 48.29
N GLU A 762 7.42 9.92 47.15
CA GLU A 762 6.53 9.33 46.14
C GLU A 762 7.26 9.08 44.84
N ILE A 763 7.24 7.84 44.32
CA ILE A 763 7.62 7.50 42.96
C ILE A 763 6.37 7.12 42.18
N ALA A 764 6.36 7.59 40.90
CA ALA A 764 5.38 7.22 39.92
C ALA A 764 5.37 5.69 39.71
N SER A 765 4.22 5.16 39.31
CA SER A 765 3.99 3.77 38.95
C SER A 765 5.09 3.16 38.08
N VAL A 766 5.47 1.92 38.34
CA VAL A 766 6.37 1.11 37.52
C VAL A 766 5.60 -0.14 37.06
N PRO A 767 4.75 0.00 36.05
CA PRO A 767 3.85 -1.07 35.66
C PRO A 767 4.60 -2.18 34.90
N LEU A 768 4.39 -3.43 35.34
CA LEU A 768 4.88 -4.65 34.72
C LEU A 768 3.71 -5.52 34.30
N VAL A 769 3.84 -6.25 33.22
CA VAL A 769 2.82 -7.15 32.71
C VAL A 769 3.41 -8.51 32.39
N GLU A 770 2.70 -9.58 32.78
CA GLU A 770 3.09 -10.97 32.49
C GLU A 770 3.14 -11.21 30.98
N VAL A 771 4.21 -11.83 30.51
CA VAL A 771 4.41 -12.24 29.12
C VAL A 771 3.96 -13.68 28.97
N ARG A 772 3.11 -13.96 27.97
CA ARG A 772 2.70 -15.31 27.61
C ARG A 772 3.57 -15.79 26.44
N ALA A 773 4.07 -17.02 26.53
CA ALA A 773 4.92 -17.63 25.50
C ALA A 773 4.17 -17.75 24.14
N PRO A 774 4.95 -17.92 23.02
CA PRO A 774 6.35 -18.33 22.96
C PRO A 774 7.32 -17.14 23.02
N TRP A 775 8.47 -17.29 23.69
CA TRP A 775 9.65 -16.44 23.57
C TRP A 775 10.80 -17.26 23.02
#